data_90d6a7c8319681b2342e83acd1bdefc8
#
_entry.id   90d6a7c8319681b2342e83acd1bdefc8
#
_cell.length_a   1.000
_cell.length_b   1.000
_cell.length_c   1.000
_cell.angle_alpha   90.00
_cell.angle_beta   90.00
_cell.angle_gamma   90.00
#
_symmetry.space_group_name_H-M   'P 1'
#
loop_
_entity.id
_entity.type
_entity.pdbx_description
1 polymer ?
#
loop_
_entity_poly.entity_id
_entity_poly.type
_entity_poly.pdbx_seq_one_letter_code
_entity_poly.pdbx_strand_id
1 'polypeptide(L)'
;MKFFTIISFFILSVSPVLSEENIKNSIESDEIEYLNETDELKALGSVKITREDYQLEADEVSFDQKNNIIEGIGNVIIKEKSGSTILASKFKLSSDLSDGIIEMPTLLTKEGTEISSAYAIRSGSKSIVLKKGIFSPCQNCKKSKEKPSWQVKANRIIYDEENGNIIYEGARFELFGFPVLYVPIATHPSPDIKKRSGFLAPTITSSGDLGLNIKAPYFINLAPNYDLTITPWIVTKGALVGEGEWRQRFKRGKINFHIIAASLTDKFKSKTVNINDDWNAVISSPFNNPSDLKQLGKKLVFDYDDNTHSITNVEVAKLDDTRPSSIADAIGYNFRGSFSAYGNFQLNNWDLNFSGKFVSDDTFLRRFDLDDETEIKSYLSLSRYWKNAQLEINSIYFSTLLPERDGSEPLILPEIKFSWDPKKVIFGGKSKLSINTLGIVRKTDGNTYRISSEINWERQFIKKGGHLFKLNLNLRGDAYRSTKRWAPNNSSRLFLSNPLGETKNIYRLLPSLEIEWKLPLKYDFSNTIIEPIIQISYSSDNDKNIEIPNEDSIGFELNSHNIFSRNRMPGIDLWETGSRINYGFKFSHFFNKNGVFSGLIGQSYKLKNPDSFEKGSGLEKKLSDFVVDFLFKPNKEITLSYRGRLDDNDINLRRSEFDMLITYPKWGIRAGHVLLNNVEILNFKEQREARFATFFNLTDQWLIQTALRYDVVSRNSLNNRISAVYIDDCMSFEIGFRRKFSEYRDLKPSNSFMIKFNVFTFGGGTLDSSDRISKLWEN
;
A
#
# COMPACT_ATOMS: atom_id res chain seq x y z
N MET A 1 -35.27 62.22 -2.07
CA MET A 1 -36.63 62.43 -1.59
C MET A 1 -37.41 61.15 -1.64
N LYS A 2 -37.62 60.53 -0.55
CA LYS A 2 -38.78 59.85 0.02
C LYS A 2 -38.28 58.90 1.12
N PHE A 3 -38.57 59.29 2.33
CA PHE A 3 -38.52 58.52 3.58
C PHE A 3 -39.48 57.34 3.49
N PHE A 4 -39.07 56.17 4.00
CA PHE A 4 -39.98 55.14 4.48
C PHE A 4 -39.55 54.71 5.87
N THR A 5 -40.35 55.06 6.83
CA THR A 5 -40.27 54.71 8.25
C THR A 5 -40.73 53.30 8.42
N ILE A 6 -39.89 52.43 9.02
CA ILE A 6 -40.30 51.09 9.49
C ILE A 6 -40.38 51.12 11.01
N ILE A 7 -41.62 50.97 11.49
CA ILE A 7 -41.99 50.78 12.88
C ILE A 7 -41.51 49.40 13.32
N SER A 8 -40.63 49.38 14.33
CA SER A 8 -40.14 48.17 14.98
C SER A 8 -41.14 47.76 16.06
N PHE A 9 -41.83 46.65 15.85
CA PHE A 9 -42.70 46.02 16.86
C PHE A 9 -41.81 45.15 17.78
N PHE A 10 -41.58 45.61 19.02
CA PHE A 10 -40.96 44.85 20.08
C PHE A 10 -41.99 43.88 20.67
N ILE A 11 -41.96 42.61 20.24
CA ILE A 11 -42.65 41.52 20.93
C ILE A 11 -41.70 41.00 22.03
N LEU A 12 -42.01 41.38 23.27
CA LEU A 12 -41.45 40.71 24.45
C LEU A 12 -42.03 39.28 24.50
N SER A 13 -41.28 38.35 24.00
CA SER A 13 -41.50 36.94 24.32
C SER A 13 -40.90 36.64 25.70
N VAL A 14 -41.73 36.64 26.71
CA VAL A 14 -41.41 36.05 28.00
C VAL A 14 -41.36 34.55 27.78
N SER A 15 -40.15 34.02 27.56
CA SER A 15 -39.89 32.59 27.67
C SER A 15 -39.96 32.22 29.15
N PRO A 16 -40.73 31.20 29.55
CA PRO A 16 -40.60 30.66 30.89
C PRO A 16 -39.20 30.07 30.99
N VAL A 17 -38.35 30.69 31.81
CA VAL A 17 -37.14 30.04 32.29
C VAL A 17 -37.62 28.89 33.17
N LEU A 18 -37.71 27.71 32.58
CA LEU A 18 -37.64 26.46 33.34
C LEU A 18 -36.25 26.44 33.94
N SER A 19 -36.14 26.87 35.18
CA SER A 19 -34.99 26.54 36.05
C SER A 19 -35.00 25.00 36.16
N GLU A 20 -34.13 24.32 35.40
CA GLU A 20 -33.67 23.00 35.85
C GLU A 20 -33.00 23.23 37.20
N GLU A 21 -33.73 22.97 38.28
CA GLU A 21 -33.10 22.75 39.57
C GLU A 21 -32.15 21.61 39.41
N ASN A 22 -30.85 21.87 39.29
CA ASN A 22 -29.79 20.90 39.45
C ASN A 22 -29.90 20.34 40.87
N ILE A 23 -30.65 19.25 41.04
CA ILE A 23 -30.73 18.49 42.29
C ILE A 23 -29.36 17.86 42.48
N LYS A 24 -28.50 18.55 43.19
CA LYS A 24 -27.11 18.10 43.42
C LYS A 24 -26.99 16.82 44.23
N ASN A 25 -27.95 16.50 45.07
CA ASN A 25 -28.05 15.28 45.86
C ASN A 25 -29.50 14.88 46.04
N SER A 26 -29.88 13.65 45.62
CA SER A 26 -31.22 13.09 45.84
C SER A 26 -31.16 11.61 46.14
N ILE A 27 -32.13 11.14 46.95
CA ILE A 27 -32.40 9.71 47.21
C ILE A 27 -33.86 9.47 46.80
N GLU A 28 -34.08 8.49 45.95
CA GLU A 28 -35.38 8.02 45.51
C GLU A 28 -35.47 6.52 45.82
N SER A 29 -36.56 6.05 46.45
CA SER A 29 -36.82 4.64 46.73
C SER A 29 -38.31 4.43 46.98
N ASP A 30 -38.76 3.17 47.00
CA ASP A 30 -40.16 2.85 47.30
C ASP A 30 -40.45 3.06 48.80
N GLU A 31 -39.47 2.81 49.71
CA GLU A 31 -39.64 2.96 51.13
C GLU A 31 -38.30 3.47 51.76
N ILE A 32 -38.41 4.35 52.74
CA ILE A 32 -37.25 4.85 53.53
C ILE A 32 -37.56 4.71 55.01
N GLU A 33 -36.77 3.95 55.72
CA GLU A 33 -36.81 3.75 57.18
C GLU A 33 -35.60 4.38 57.85
N TYR A 34 -35.80 4.97 59.01
CA TYR A 34 -34.72 5.41 59.89
C TYR A 34 -34.74 4.63 61.20
N LEU A 35 -33.68 3.91 61.49
CA LEU A 35 -33.50 3.06 62.67
C LEU A 35 -32.75 3.85 63.73
N ASN A 36 -33.49 4.43 64.71
CA ASN A 36 -32.96 5.30 65.73
C ASN A 36 -31.94 4.57 66.65
N GLU A 37 -32.10 3.25 66.90
CA GLU A 37 -31.22 2.49 67.76
C GLU A 37 -29.81 2.29 67.18
N THR A 38 -29.67 2.21 65.93
CA THR A 38 -28.41 1.96 65.16
C THR A 38 -27.89 3.19 64.48
N ASP A 39 -28.67 4.30 64.41
CA ASP A 39 -28.36 5.51 63.64
C ASP A 39 -28.15 5.20 62.14
N GLU A 40 -29.05 4.33 61.61
CA GLU A 40 -28.98 3.81 60.24
C GLU A 40 -30.20 4.26 59.43
N LEU A 41 -29.94 4.79 58.25
CA LEU A 41 -30.98 5.08 57.22
C LEU A 41 -31.02 3.92 56.23
N LYS A 42 -32.20 3.32 56.07
CA LYS A 42 -32.42 2.20 55.18
C LYS A 42 -33.42 2.59 54.09
N ALA A 43 -33.04 2.45 52.81
CA ALA A 43 -33.87 2.65 51.64
C ALA A 43 -34.11 1.31 50.93
N LEU A 44 -35.38 1.02 50.63
CA LEU A 44 -35.81 -0.25 50.06
C LEU A 44 -36.58 -0.02 48.78
N GLY A 45 -36.39 -0.92 47.79
CA GLY A 45 -37.10 -0.97 46.51
C GLY A 45 -36.61 0.12 45.53
N SER A 46 -36.04 -0.30 44.42
CA SER A 46 -35.62 0.54 43.28
C SER A 46 -34.86 1.79 43.72
N VAL A 47 -33.93 1.64 44.70
CA VAL A 47 -33.20 2.75 45.28
C VAL A 47 -32.32 3.42 44.24
N LYS A 48 -32.46 4.76 44.13
CA LYS A 48 -31.60 5.58 43.28
C LYS A 48 -31.04 6.76 44.03
N ILE A 49 -29.74 6.83 44.13
CA ILE A 49 -28.99 7.92 44.77
C ILE A 49 -28.26 8.69 43.68
N THR A 50 -28.51 9.98 43.56
CA THR A 50 -27.80 10.86 42.66
C THR A 50 -26.97 11.86 43.45
N ARG A 51 -25.69 11.94 43.16
CA ARG A 51 -24.74 12.93 43.69
C ARG A 51 -23.99 13.60 42.52
N GLU A 52 -23.26 14.65 42.82
CA GLU A 52 -22.52 15.41 41.82
C GLU A 52 -21.44 14.58 41.11
N ASP A 53 -20.89 13.58 41.79
CA ASP A 53 -19.75 12.76 41.42
C ASP A 53 -20.15 11.34 40.98
N TYR A 54 -21.33 10.83 41.36
CA TYR A 54 -21.80 9.50 41.00
C TYR A 54 -23.34 9.34 41.04
N GLN A 55 -23.83 8.31 40.35
CA GLN A 55 -25.19 7.79 40.43
C GLN A 55 -25.14 6.32 40.89
N LEU A 56 -25.88 5.99 41.94
CA LEU A 56 -25.99 4.63 42.47
C LEU A 56 -27.44 4.15 42.32
N GLU A 57 -27.62 2.92 41.84
CA GLU A 57 -28.89 2.22 41.77
C GLU A 57 -28.69 0.86 42.47
N ALA A 58 -29.67 0.41 43.32
CA ALA A 58 -29.64 -0.88 44.01
C ALA A 58 -31.08 -1.28 44.43
N ASP A 59 -31.28 -2.55 44.82
CA ASP A 59 -32.57 -2.99 45.36
C ASP A 59 -32.75 -2.51 46.80
N GLU A 60 -31.66 -2.44 47.57
CA GLU A 60 -31.62 -2.00 48.96
C GLU A 60 -30.34 -1.21 49.22
N VAL A 61 -30.42 -0.11 49.97
CA VAL A 61 -29.26 0.66 50.42
C VAL A 61 -29.44 1.01 51.89
N SER A 62 -28.44 0.72 52.73
CA SER A 62 -28.35 1.17 54.10
C SER A 62 -27.17 2.14 54.28
N PHE A 63 -27.37 3.16 55.08
CA PHE A 63 -26.35 4.14 55.43
C PHE A 63 -26.18 4.24 56.96
N ASP A 64 -25.07 3.70 57.45
CA ASP A 64 -24.64 3.82 58.84
C ASP A 64 -23.99 5.20 59.03
N GLN A 65 -24.73 6.11 59.65
CA GLN A 65 -24.27 7.50 59.85
C GLN A 65 -23.13 7.59 60.83
N LYS A 66 -23.09 6.70 61.86
CA LYS A 66 -22.08 6.70 62.90
C LYS A 66 -20.72 6.28 62.38
N ASN A 67 -20.67 5.29 61.52
CA ASN A 67 -19.43 4.77 60.93
C ASN A 67 -19.13 5.35 59.53
N ASN A 68 -20.05 6.16 58.99
CA ASN A 68 -19.95 6.77 57.67
C ASN A 68 -19.80 5.72 56.55
N ILE A 69 -20.56 4.62 56.66
CA ILE A 69 -20.52 3.49 55.72
C ILE A 69 -21.87 3.37 55.00
N ILE A 70 -21.80 3.20 53.67
CA ILE A 70 -22.93 2.86 52.83
C ILE A 70 -22.81 1.41 52.35
N GLU A 71 -23.90 0.65 52.48
CA GLU A 71 -23.98 -0.72 52.02
C GLU A 71 -25.15 -0.83 51.04
N GLY A 72 -24.93 -1.43 49.84
CA GLY A 72 -25.97 -1.67 48.84
C GLY A 72 -26.02 -3.14 48.46
N ILE A 73 -27.23 -3.67 48.30
CA ILE A 73 -27.50 -5.07 48.00
C ILE A 73 -28.50 -5.18 46.85
N GLY A 74 -28.24 -6.11 45.95
CA GLY A 74 -29.09 -6.45 44.81
C GLY A 74 -28.99 -5.48 43.66
N ASN A 75 -28.74 -5.98 42.47
CA ASN A 75 -28.69 -5.24 41.18
C ASN A 75 -27.93 -3.90 41.24
N VAL A 76 -26.82 -3.88 41.98
CA VAL A 76 -26.04 -2.64 42.18
C VAL A 76 -25.46 -2.12 40.90
N ILE A 77 -25.70 -0.83 40.60
CA ILE A 77 -25.10 -0.09 39.48
C ILE A 77 -24.53 1.22 40.01
N ILE A 78 -23.22 1.40 39.90
CA ILE A 78 -22.53 2.66 40.24
C ILE A 78 -22.01 3.28 38.96
N LYS A 79 -22.54 4.45 38.60
CA LYS A 79 -22.05 5.24 37.46
C LYS A 79 -21.21 6.40 37.98
N GLU A 80 -19.99 6.45 37.58
CA GLU A 80 -19.03 7.48 37.99
C GLU A 80 -18.95 8.62 36.98
N LYS A 81 -18.55 9.79 37.42
CA LYS A 81 -18.34 10.97 36.56
C LYS A 81 -17.28 10.75 35.47
N SER A 82 -16.34 9.83 35.72
CA SER A 82 -15.35 9.38 34.72
C SER A 82 -15.99 8.75 33.46
N GLY A 83 -17.25 8.30 33.57
CA GLY A 83 -17.97 7.52 32.59
C GLY A 83 -17.82 6.00 32.76
N SER A 84 -17.09 5.56 33.77
CA SER A 84 -17.01 4.15 34.17
C SER A 84 -18.29 3.73 34.90
N THR A 85 -18.68 2.45 34.76
CA THR A 85 -19.82 1.87 35.42
C THR A 85 -19.41 0.58 36.15
N ILE A 86 -19.74 0.47 37.41
CA ILE A 86 -19.52 -0.74 38.21
C ILE A 86 -20.88 -1.42 38.43
N LEU A 87 -20.98 -2.66 37.97
CA LEU A 87 -22.09 -3.56 38.30
C LEU A 87 -21.66 -4.49 39.42
N ALA A 88 -22.49 -4.73 40.42
CA ALA A 88 -22.13 -5.61 41.52
C ALA A 88 -23.37 -6.31 42.10
N SER A 89 -23.15 -7.36 42.90
CA SER A 89 -24.22 -7.97 43.73
C SER A 89 -24.42 -7.28 45.05
N LYS A 90 -23.30 -6.79 45.62
CA LYS A 90 -23.29 -6.12 46.90
C LYS A 90 -22.04 -5.23 47.02
N PHE A 91 -22.13 -4.14 47.76
CA PHE A 91 -20.98 -3.36 48.15
C PHE A 91 -21.10 -2.87 49.62
N LYS A 92 -19.95 -2.63 50.24
CA LYS A 92 -19.80 -1.94 51.52
C LYS A 92 -18.65 -0.97 51.41
N LEU A 93 -18.95 0.32 51.27
CA LEU A 93 -18.01 1.37 50.99
C LEU A 93 -18.17 2.53 52.00
N SER A 94 -17.18 3.41 52.08
CA SER A 94 -17.33 4.72 52.72
C SER A 94 -18.41 5.54 51.99
N SER A 95 -19.04 6.49 52.67
CA SER A 95 -20.14 7.29 52.10
C SER A 95 -19.78 8.08 50.83
N ASP A 96 -18.51 8.35 50.63
CA ASP A 96 -17.94 8.95 49.41
C ASP A 96 -17.57 7.91 48.34
N LEU A 97 -17.85 6.63 48.58
CA LEU A 97 -17.52 5.47 47.76
C LEU A 97 -16.02 5.27 47.49
N SER A 98 -15.14 5.91 48.29
CA SER A 98 -13.69 5.86 48.03
C SER A 98 -13.03 4.59 48.54
N ASP A 99 -13.51 4.03 49.66
CA ASP A 99 -12.84 2.91 50.35
C ASP A 99 -13.84 1.81 50.73
N GLY A 100 -13.43 0.54 50.56
CA GLY A 100 -14.22 -0.60 50.97
C GLY A 100 -14.16 -1.79 50.04
N ILE A 101 -15.22 -2.63 50.08
CA ILE A 101 -15.29 -3.92 49.36
C ILE A 101 -16.52 -3.96 48.48
N ILE A 102 -16.36 -4.54 47.29
CA ILE A 102 -17.43 -4.77 46.29
C ILE A 102 -17.41 -6.25 45.94
N GLU A 103 -18.57 -6.91 46.02
CA GLU A 103 -18.72 -8.32 45.71
C GLU A 103 -19.22 -8.55 44.28
N MET A 104 -18.60 -9.50 43.58
CA MET A 104 -18.87 -9.84 42.17
C MET A 104 -18.90 -8.62 41.26
N PRO A 105 -17.90 -7.71 41.35
CA PRO A 105 -17.91 -6.52 40.53
C PRO A 105 -17.62 -6.85 39.06
N THR A 106 -18.30 -6.11 38.18
CA THR A 106 -17.96 -5.96 36.77
C THR A 106 -17.78 -4.48 36.45
N LEU A 107 -16.53 -4.06 36.29
CA LEU A 107 -16.18 -2.72 35.90
C LEU A 107 -16.26 -2.60 34.37
N LEU A 108 -17.09 -1.68 33.90
CA LEU A 108 -17.21 -1.29 32.51
C LEU A 108 -16.56 0.07 32.32
N THR A 109 -15.50 0.15 31.55
CA THR A 109 -14.88 1.44 31.23
C THR A 109 -15.73 2.20 30.20
N LYS A 110 -15.52 3.50 30.09
CA LYS A 110 -16.18 4.36 29.10
C LYS A 110 -16.07 3.83 27.66
N GLU A 111 -14.96 3.21 27.30
CA GLU A 111 -14.70 2.60 25.98
C GLU A 111 -15.28 1.21 25.83
N GLY A 112 -15.96 0.69 26.87
CA GLY A 112 -16.67 -0.58 26.86
C GLY A 112 -15.81 -1.80 27.21
N THR A 113 -14.60 -1.60 27.74
CA THR A 113 -13.79 -2.70 28.27
C THR A 113 -14.39 -3.24 29.56
N GLU A 114 -14.37 -4.56 29.71
CA GLU A 114 -14.92 -5.27 30.87
C GLU A 114 -13.83 -5.88 31.73
N ILE A 115 -13.90 -5.62 33.06
CA ILE A 115 -13.06 -6.26 34.05
C ILE A 115 -13.98 -6.82 35.13
N SER A 116 -14.10 -8.14 35.20
CA SER A 116 -14.92 -8.83 36.21
C SER A 116 -14.06 -9.52 37.23
N SER A 117 -14.54 -9.65 38.47
CA SER A 117 -13.82 -10.39 39.53
C SER A 117 -14.74 -10.98 40.58
N ALA A 118 -14.19 -11.84 41.41
CA ALA A 118 -14.94 -12.39 42.55
C ALA A 118 -15.23 -11.31 43.62
N TYR A 119 -14.25 -10.44 43.90
CA TYR A 119 -14.43 -9.26 44.71
C TYR A 119 -13.39 -8.20 44.41
N ALA A 120 -13.72 -6.95 44.63
CA ALA A 120 -12.81 -5.83 44.52
C ALA A 120 -12.62 -5.10 45.83
N ILE A 121 -11.44 -4.58 46.05
CA ILE A 121 -11.09 -3.67 47.14
C ILE A 121 -10.85 -2.31 46.50
N ARG A 122 -11.59 -1.31 46.91
CA ARG A 122 -11.36 0.07 46.55
C ARG A 122 -10.55 0.75 47.64
N SER A 123 -9.51 1.47 47.28
CA SER A 123 -8.67 2.22 48.19
C SER A 123 -8.35 3.58 47.61
N GLY A 124 -8.98 4.60 48.16
CA GLY A 124 -9.06 5.92 47.54
C GLY A 124 -9.93 5.92 46.26
N SER A 125 -10.33 7.08 45.81
CA SER A 125 -11.21 7.22 44.63
C SER A 125 -10.55 6.82 43.30
N LYS A 126 -9.27 6.41 43.28
CA LYS A 126 -8.45 6.30 42.08
C LYS A 126 -7.85 4.92 41.80
N SER A 127 -8.03 3.96 42.69
CA SER A 127 -7.46 2.60 42.54
C SER A 127 -8.45 1.53 42.95
N ILE A 128 -8.62 0.53 42.10
CA ILE A 128 -9.47 -0.64 42.33
C ILE A 128 -8.62 -1.89 42.16
N VAL A 129 -8.58 -2.72 43.22
CA VAL A 129 -7.86 -3.99 43.22
C VAL A 129 -8.87 -5.13 43.12
N LEU A 130 -8.93 -5.78 41.96
CA LEU A 130 -9.82 -6.89 41.67
C LEU A 130 -9.09 -8.23 41.88
N LYS A 131 -9.66 -9.10 42.72
CA LYS A 131 -9.12 -10.42 43.06
C LYS A 131 -9.76 -11.51 42.19
N LYS A 132 -8.92 -12.41 41.64
CA LYS A 132 -9.32 -13.41 40.64
C LYS A 132 -10.02 -12.74 39.45
N GLY A 133 -9.36 -11.71 38.91
CA GLY A 133 -9.92 -10.87 37.88
C GLY A 133 -9.82 -11.48 36.50
N ILE A 134 -10.80 -11.12 35.66
CA ILE A 134 -10.86 -11.44 34.23
C ILE A 134 -10.99 -10.12 33.49
N PHE A 135 -10.09 -9.88 32.55
CA PHE A 135 -10.12 -8.72 31.66
C PHE A 135 -10.41 -9.16 30.22
N SER A 136 -11.33 -8.51 29.52
CA SER A 136 -11.54 -8.67 28.10
C SER A 136 -12.07 -7.36 27.49
N PRO A 137 -11.53 -6.89 26.37
CA PRO A 137 -12.05 -5.73 25.65
C PRO A 137 -13.17 -6.08 24.67
N CYS A 138 -13.55 -7.35 24.56
CA CYS A 138 -14.52 -7.86 23.58
C CYS A 138 -15.96 -7.48 23.97
N GLN A 139 -16.58 -6.61 23.17
CA GLN A 139 -17.94 -6.10 23.45
C GLN A 139 -19.07 -7.01 22.96
N ASN A 140 -18.88 -7.72 21.85
CA ASN A 140 -19.94 -8.49 21.20
C ASN A 140 -20.21 -9.88 21.82
N CYS A 141 -19.33 -10.35 22.70
CA CYS A 141 -19.54 -11.61 23.43
C CYS A 141 -20.83 -11.59 24.30
N LYS A 142 -21.33 -10.39 24.63
CA LYS A 142 -22.58 -10.22 25.39
C LYS A 142 -23.82 -10.65 24.60
N LYS A 143 -23.83 -10.57 23.27
CA LYS A 143 -24.99 -10.92 22.45
C LYS A 143 -25.12 -12.41 22.21
N SER A 144 -24.01 -13.16 22.20
CA SER A 144 -23.98 -14.58 21.83
C SER A 144 -23.87 -15.56 23.00
N LYS A 145 -23.70 -15.10 24.26
CA LYS A 145 -23.35 -15.92 25.44
C LYS A 145 -22.06 -16.75 25.26
N GLU A 146 -21.26 -16.45 24.28
CA GLU A 146 -20.01 -17.13 23.99
C GLU A 146 -18.85 -16.54 24.81
N LYS A 147 -17.82 -17.35 25.05
CA LYS A 147 -16.61 -16.87 25.69
C LYS A 147 -15.88 -15.88 24.78
N PRO A 148 -15.25 -14.83 25.33
CA PRO A 148 -14.48 -13.91 24.53
C PRO A 148 -13.35 -14.63 23.80
N SER A 149 -13.03 -14.18 22.59
CA SER A 149 -11.99 -14.77 21.74
C SER A 149 -10.63 -14.72 22.42
N TRP A 150 -10.41 -13.67 23.24
CA TRP A 150 -9.28 -13.63 24.14
C TRP A 150 -9.64 -12.92 25.47
N GLN A 151 -8.95 -13.34 26.53
CA GLN A 151 -9.07 -12.76 27.84
C GLN A 151 -7.77 -12.92 28.64
N VAL A 152 -7.58 -12.06 29.60
CA VAL A 152 -6.52 -12.20 30.62
C VAL A 152 -7.16 -12.55 31.94
N LYS A 153 -6.84 -13.71 32.49
CA LYS A 153 -7.16 -14.07 33.87
C LYS A 153 -5.96 -13.82 34.77
N ALA A 154 -6.17 -13.16 35.88
CA ALA A 154 -5.10 -12.87 36.81
C ALA A 154 -5.52 -13.14 38.25
N ASN A 155 -4.56 -13.48 39.13
CA ASN A 155 -4.81 -13.61 40.55
C ASN A 155 -5.24 -12.27 41.14
N ARG A 156 -4.67 -11.18 40.60
CA ARG A 156 -4.94 -9.80 40.99
C ARG A 156 -4.84 -8.88 39.78
N ILE A 157 -5.86 -8.03 39.58
CA ILE A 157 -5.84 -6.93 38.60
C ILE A 157 -5.93 -5.63 39.39
N ILE A 158 -5.00 -4.71 39.13
CA ILE A 158 -5.01 -3.38 39.70
C ILE A 158 -5.37 -2.42 38.61
N TYR A 159 -6.53 -1.79 38.69
CA TYR A 159 -6.94 -0.71 37.82
C TYR A 159 -6.57 0.61 38.50
N ASP A 160 -5.51 1.24 37.98
CA ASP A 160 -5.01 2.53 38.45
C ASP A 160 -5.53 3.62 37.52
N GLU A 161 -6.63 4.26 37.89
CA GLU A 161 -7.28 5.27 37.09
C GLU A 161 -6.44 6.57 36.99
N GLU A 162 -5.71 6.90 38.07
CA GLU A 162 -4.87 8.12 38.12
C GLU A 162 -3.73 8.07 37.09
N ASN A 163 -3.01 6.95 37.03
CA ASN A 163 -1.91 6.75 36.10
C ASN A 163 -2.36 6.08 34.81
N GLY A 164 -3.63 5.70 34.69
CA GLY A 164 -4.22 5.03 33.52
C GLY A 164 -3.53 3.70 33.21
N ASN A 165 -3.28 2.87 34.25
CA ASN A 165 -2.65 1.56 34.10
C ASN A 165 -3.58 0.45 34.52
N ILE A 166 -3.47 -0.68 33.84
CA ILE A 166 -4.00 -1.96 34.31
C ILE A 166 -2.81 -2.89 34.55
N ILE A 167 -2.63 -3.31 35.80
CA ILE A 167 -1.52 -4.17 36.21
C ILE A 167 -2.09 -5.53 36.58
N TYR A 168 -1.46 -6.60 36.13
CA TYR A 168 -1.85 -7.97 36.36
C TYR A 168 -0.76 -8.70 37.12
N GLU A 169 -1.14 -9.41 38.17
CA GLU A 169 -0.28 -10.32 38.93
C GLU A 169 -0.74 -11.77 38.73
N GLY A 170 0.17 -12.63 38.27
CA GLY A 170 -0.15 -14.02 37.93
C GLY A 170 -1.08 -14.13 36.72
N ALA A 171 -0.76 -13.37 35.64
CA ALA A 171 -1.57 -13.26 34.43
C ALA A 171 -1.48 -14.53 33.59
N ARG A 172 -2.62 -15.02 33.12
CA ARG A 172 -2.77 -16.07 32.10
C ARG A 172 -3.54 -15.47 30.91
N PHE A 173 -2.86 -15.40 29.80
CA PHE A 173 -3.50 -15.02 28.55
C PHE A 173 -4.17 -16.25 27.93
N GLU A 174 -5.47 -16.16 27.69
CA GLU A 174 -6.29 -17.23 27.14
C GLU A 174 -6.81 -16.83 25.76
N LEU A 175 -6.70 -17.75 24.80
CA LEU A 175 -7.33 -17.68 23.47
C LEU A 175 -8.43 -18.75 23.41
N PHE A 176 -9.65 -18.34 23.06
CA PHE A 176 -10.82 -19.24 22.99
C PHE A 176 -11.03 -20.08 24.28
N GLY A 177 -10.58 -19.54 25.42
CA GLY A 177 -10.64 -20.21 26.71
C GLY A 177 -9.48 -21.17 27.02
N PHE A 178 -8.49 -21.31 26.12
CA PHE A 178 -7.28 -22.09 26.35
C PHE A 178 -6.12 -21.19 26.81
N PRO A 179 -5.41 -21.50 27.91
CA PRO A 179 -4.27 -20.74 28.36
C PRO A 179 -3.08 -20.95 27.42
N VAL A 180 -2.61 -19.87 26.77
CA VAL A 180 -1.51 -19.90 25.80
C VAL A 180 -0.23 -19.25 26.30
N LEU A 181 -0.32 -18.36 27.32
CA LEU A 181 0.83 -17.65 27.88
C LEU A 181 0.58 -17.36 29.36
N TYR A 182 1.61 -17.56 30.19
CA TYR A 182 1.65 -17.13 31.59
C TYR A 182 2.71 -16.07 31.79
N VAL A 183 2.36 -14.96 32.45
CA VAL A 183 3.27 -13.88 32.80
C VAL A 183 3.09 -13.54 34.26
N PRO A 184 4.17 -13.59 35.09
CA PRO A 184 4.06 -13.30 36.52
C PRO A 184 3.51 -11.90 36.83
N ILE A 185 3.97 -10.90 36.07
CA ILE A 185 3.51 -9.51 36.16
C ILE A 185 3.41 -8.96 34.72
N ALA A 186 2.27 -8.39 34.40
CA ALA A 186 2.03 -7.69 33.15
C ALA A 186 1.37 -6.35 33.41
N THR A 187 1.61 -5.38 32.54
CA THR A 187 0.94 -4.08 32.59
C THR A 187 0.64 -3.59 31.20
N HIS A 188 -0.50 -2.96 31.03
CA HIS A 188 -0.83 -2.23 29.81
C HIS A 188 -1.61 -0.96 30.15
N PRO A 189 -1.62 0.04 29.25
CA PRO A 189 -2.41 1.25 29.46
C PRO A 189 -3.90 0.93 29.49
N SER A 190 -4.64 1.69 30.28
CA SER A 190 -6.11 1.71 30.19
C SER A 190 -6.54 2.14 28.78
N PRO A 191 -7.65 1.61 28.27
CA PRO A 191 -8.20 1.98 26.97
C PRO A 191 -8.42 3.47 26.72
N ASP A 192 -8.64 4.24 27.78
CA ASP A 192 -8.84 5.70 27.72
C ASP A 192 -7.61 6.46 27.23
N ILE A 193 -6.43 5.84 27.33
CA ILE A 193 -5.17 6.46 26.97
C ILE A 193 -4.85 6.17 25.51
N LYS A 194 -5.07 7.15 24.66
CA LYS A 194 -4.88 7.04 23.19
C LYS A 194 -3.46 6.72 22.76
N LYS A 195 -2.43 7.00 23.58
CA LYS A 195 -1.03 6.83 23.15
C LYS A 195 -0.13 6.61 24.37
N ARG A 196 0.38 5.40 24.54
CA ARG A 196 1.28 5.04 25.64
C ARG A 196 2.32 4.01 25.20
N SER A 197 3.48 4.02 25.89
CA SER A 197 4.54 3.05 25.64
C SER A 197 4.13 1.65 26.13
N GLY A 198 4.51 0.63 25.35
CA GLY A 198 4.20 -0.77 25.65
C GLY A 198 4.49 -1.72 24.49
N PHE A 199 4.44 -3.02 24.78
CA PHE A 199 4.54 -4.06 23.76
C PHE A 199 3.34 -4.04 22.81
N LEU A 200 3.62 -4.16 21.52
CA LEU A 200 2.61 -4.41 20.51
C LEU A 200 2.51 -5.92 20.23
N ALA A 201 1.48 -6.33 19.50
CA ALA A 201 1.27 -7.72 19.15
C ALA A 201 2.49 -8.32 18.42
N PRO A 202 3.04 -9.44 18.87
CA PRO A 202 4.18 -10.08 18.20
C PRO A 202 3.75 -10.75 16.91
N THR A 203 4.70 -10.86 15.97
CA THR A 203 4.52 -11.63 14.74
C THR A 203 5.47 -12.82 14.75
N ILE A 204 4.94 -13.99 14.43
CA ILE A 204 5.71 -15.24 14.38
C ILE A 204 5.68 -15.75 12.94
N THR A 205 6.86 -15.93 12.35
CA THR A 205 7.02 -16.47 11.00
C THR A 205 8.11 -17.54 11.00
N SER A 206 8.08 -18.44 10.03
CA SER A 206 9.16 -19.38 9.79
C SER A 206 9.44 -19.44 8.30
N SER A 207 10.71 -19.41 7.92
CA SER A 207 11.14 -19.49 6.53
C SER A 207 12.37 -20.38 6.37
N GLY A 208 12.64 -20.82 5.14
CA GLY A 208 13.83 -21.57 4.80
C GLY A 208 15.11 -20.80 5.17
N ASP A 209 15.13 -19.50 5.01
CA ASP A 209 16.29 -18.64 5.21
C ASP A 209 16.52 -18.25 6.68
N LEU A 210 15.48 -17.84 7.39
CA LEU A 210 15.60 -17.33 8.77
C LEU A 210 15.31 -18.37 9.85
N GLY A 211 14.69 -19.51 9.49
CA GLY A 211 14.12 -20.43 10.47
C GLY A 211 12.89 -19.80 11.15
N LEU A 212 12.70 -20.11 12.43
CA LEU A 212 11.68 -19.43 13.24
C LEU A 212 12.12 -17.98 13.51
N ASN A 213 11.25 -17.06 13.22
CA ASN A 213 11.45 -15.61 13.42
C ASN A 213 10.29 -15.04 14.23
N ILE A 214 10.61 -14.49 15.39
CA ILE A 214 9.65 -13.82 16.30
C ILE A 214 10.03 -12.35 16.37
N LYS A 215 9.11 -11.49 15.96
CA LYS A 215 9.22 -10.03 16.08
C LYS A 215 8.41 -9.56 17.28
N ALA A 216 9.03 -8.88 18.21
CA ALA A 216 8.38 -8.38 19.42
C ALA A 216 8.49 -6.84 19.51
N PRO A 217 7.61 -6.08 18.82
CA PRO A 217 7.73 -4.64 18.79
C PRO A 217 7.36 -4.01 20.13
N TYR A 218 8.17 -3.05 20.58
CA TYR A 218 7.92 -2.21 21.74
C TYR A 218 7.78 -0.76 21.30
N PHE A 219 6.61 -0.20 21.51
CA PHE A 219 6.27 1.18 21.21
C PHE A 219 6.66 2.09 22.37
N ILE A 220 7.35 3.19 22.08
CA ILE A 220 7.80 4.22 23.01
C ILE A 220 7.12 5.53 22.65
N ASN A 221 6.19 5.99 23.47
CA ASN A 221 5.58 7.30 23.34
C ASN A 221 6.49 8.35 23.98
N LEU A 222 7.27 9.04 23.14
CA LEU A 222 8.22 10.05 23.62
C LEU A 222 7.55 11.42 23.81
N ALA A 223 6.62 11.77 22.91
CA ALA A 223 5.85 13.00 22.98
C ALA A 223 4.55 12.88 22.17
N PRO A 224 3.60 13.81 22.32
CA PRO A 224 2.35 13.77 21.54
C PRO A 224 2.55 13.75 20.03
N ASN A 225 3.65 14.29 19.53
CA ASN A 225 3.94 14.47 18.11
C ASN A 225 5.09 13.61 17.57
N TYR A 226 5.78 12.82 18.41
CA TYR A 226 6.78 11.86 17.94
C TYR A 226 6.86 10.63 18.85
N ASP A 227 7.19 9.51 18.25
CA ASP A 227 7.31 8.21 18.89
C ASP A 227 8.40 7.35 18.23
N LEU A 228 8.81 6.32 18.94
CA LEU A 228 9.79 5.33 18.51
C LEU A 228 9.23 3.93 18.75
N THR A 229 9.35 3.06 17.76
CA THR A 229 9.09 1.63 17.92
C THR A 229 10.40 0.88 17.75
N ILE A 230 10.76 0.04 18.73
CA ILE A 230 11.94 -0.84 18.65
C ILE A 230 11.43 -2.28 18.57
N THR A 231 11.90 -3.03 17.57
CA THR A 231 11.47 -4.40 17.33
C THR A 231 12.68 -5.34 17.31
N PRO A 232 13.02 -6.01 18.41
CA PRO A 232 13.96 -7.11 18.36
C PRO A 232 13.35 -8.31 17.63
N TRP A 233 14.18 -8.99 16.81
CA TRP A 233 13.79 -10.22 16.14
C TRP A 233 14.60 -11.39 16.70
N ILE A 234 13.90 -12.41 17.13
CA ILE A 234 14.50 -13.69 17.55
C ILE A 234 14.48 -14.60 16.34
N VAL A 235 15.66 -14.86 15.77
CA VAL A 235 15.85 -15.65 14.55
C VAL A 235 16.66 -16.90 14.89
N THR A 236 16.11 -18.08 14.61
CA THR A 236 16.76 -19.35 15.06
C THR A 236 17.92 -19.79 14.20
N LYS A 237 18.05 -19.31 12.97
CA LYS A 237 19.18 -19.64 12.10
C LYS A 237 20.42 -18.75 12.28
N GLY A 238 20.55 -18.08 13.41
CA GLY A 238 21.81 -17.46 13.80
C GLY A 238 22.02 -16.03 13.30
N ALA A 239 20.98 -15.21 13.31
CA ALA A 239 21.08 -13.78 13.13
C ALA A 239 20.50 -13.07 14.36
N LEU A 240 21.17 -12.00 14.81
CA LEU A 240 20.60 -11.02 15.72
C LEU A 240 20.10 -9.84 14.89
N VAL A 241 18.79 -9.58 14.93
CA VAL A 241 18.18 -8.53 14.12
C VAL A 241 17.45 -7.55 15.01
N GLY A 242 17.66 -6.26 14.77
CA GLY A 242 16.95 -5.17 15.39
C GLY A 242 16.31 -4.27 14.35
N GLU A 243 15.10 -3.81 14.65
CA GLU A 243 14.36 -2.88 13.82
C GLU A 243 13.96 -1.67 14.66
N GLY A 244 14.09 -0.47 14.10
CA GLY A 244 13.70 0.78 14.74
C GLY A 244 12.88 1.63 13.79
N GLU A 245 11.75 2.14 14.26
CA GLU A 245 10.90 3.07 13.52
C GLU A 245 10.68 4.33 14.34
N TRP A 246 11.16 5.47 13.82
CA TRP A 246 10.90 6.80 14.37
C TRP A 246 9.84 7.49 13.55
N ARG A 247 8.78 8.01 14.17
CA ARG A 247 7.73 8.78 13.53
C ARG A 247 7.58 10.12 14.20
N GLN A 248 7.58 11.19 13.40
CA GLN A 248 7.42 12.55 13.90
C GLN A 248 6.44 13.34 13.06
N ARG A 249 5.51 14.03 13.71
CA ARG A 249 4.56 14.94 13.11
C ARG A 249 4.92 16.39 13.48
N PHE A 250 4.85 17.24 12.49
CA PHE A 250 5.00 18.69 12.63
C PHE A 250 3.68 19.37 12.31
N LYS A 251 3.54 20.66 12.57
CA LYS A 251 2.32 21.41 12.23
C LYS A 251 1.96 21.32 10.74
N ARG A 252 2.95 21.20 9.86
CA ARG A 252 2.77 21.19 8.39
C ARG A 252 3.49 20.04 7.71
N GLY A 253 3.61 18.89 8.37
CA GLY A 253 4.26 17.75 7.75
C GLY A 253 4.51 16.60 8.72
N LYS A 254 5.14 15.58 8.18
CA LYS A 254 5.57 14.40 8.95
C LYS A 254 6.86 13.83 8.37
N ILE A 255 7.63 13.17 9.21
CA ILE A 255 8.80 12.40 8.84
C ILE A 255 8.75 11.04 9.53
N ASN A 256 9.22 10.02 8.83
CA ASN A 256 9.42 8.67 9.37
C ASN A 256 10.81 8.19 8.97
N PHE A 257 11.53 7.63 9.94
CA PHE A 257 12.78 6.90 9.73
C PHE A 257 12.57 5.46 10.13
N HIS A 258 13.06 4.54 9.32
CA HIS A 258 13.00 3.12 9.58
C HIS A 258 14.36 2.49 9.30
N ILE A 259 14.88 1.75 10.28
CA ILE A 259 16.15 1.06 10.21
C ILE A 259 15.98 -0.41 10.56
N ILE A 260 16.60 -1.28 9.81
CA ILE A 260 16.75 -2.69 10.16
C ILE A 260 18.23 -3.01 10.10
N ALA A 261 18.75 -3.63 11.17
CA ALA A 261 20.14 -4.01 11.29
C ALA A 261 20.22 -5.47 11.72
N ALA A 262 21.04 -6.25 11.02
CA ALA A 262 21.25 -7.67 11.27
C ALA A 262 22.73 -7.98 11.44
N SER A 263 23.10 -8.61 12.55
CA SER A 263 24.42 -9.21 12.75
C SER A 263 24.31 -10.70 12.47
N LEU A 264 25.12 -11.21 11.54
CA LEU A 264 25.06 -12.58 11.07
C LEU A 264 26.14 -13.43 11.74
N THR A 265 25.77 -14.63 12.16
CA THR A 265 26.75 -15.64 12.58
C THR A 265 27.38 -16.34 11.36
N ASP A 266 28.49 -17.08 11.56
CA ASP A 266 29.21 -17.76 10.48
C ASP A 266 28.35 -18.73 9.64
N LYS A 267 27.24 -19.22 10.19
CA LYS A 267 26.27 -20.06 9.46
C LYS A 267 25.50 -19.31 8.38
N PHE A 268 25.47 -17.97 8.45
CA PHE A 268 24.79 -17.10 7.49
C PHE A 268 25.74 -16.48 6.47
N LYS A 269 27.05 -16.66 6.63
CA LYS A 269 28.00 -16.23 5.63
C LYS A 269 27.71 -17.01 4.35
N SER A 270 27.45 -16.29 3.27
CA SER A 270 27.36 -16.84 1.94
C SER A 270 28.58 -17.74 1.73
N LYS A 271 28.38 -19.04 1.48
CA LYS A 271 29.45 -19.88 0.94
C LYS A 271 29.83 -19.21 -0.38
N THR A 272 31.01 -18.63 -0.44
CA THR A 272 31.64 -18.31 -1.71
C THR A 272 31.65 -19.59 -2.50
N VAL A 273 30.79 -19.67 -3.51
CA VAL A 273 30.82 -20.80 -4.44
C VAL A 273 32.19 -20.72 -5.09
N ASN A 274 33.01 -21.71 -4.85
CA ASN A 274 34.33 -21.83 -5.48
C ASN A 274 34.07 -22.12 -6.96
N ILE A 275 34.08 -21.09 -7.77
CA ILE A 275 33.76 -21.12 -9.21
C ILE A 275 34.83 -21.83 -10.01
N ASN A 276 35.94 -22.24 -9.38
CA ASN A 276 37.07 -22.85 -10.07
C ASN A 276 36.77 -24.21 -10.76
N ASP A 277 35.74 -24.92 -10.31
CA ASP A 277 35.45 -26.25 -10.88
C ASP A 277 34.55 -26.19 -12.14
N ASP A 278 33.85 -25.12 -12.40
CA ASP A 278 32.91 -25.02 -13.52
C ASP A 278 33.46 -24.27 -14.76
N TRP A 279 34.69 -23.75 -14.70
CA TRP A 279 35.26 -22.99 -15.82
C TRP A 279 35.41 -23.82 -17.10
N ASN A 280 35.75 -25.06 -16.99
CA ASN A 280 35.97 -25.93 -18.16
C ASN A 280 34.66 -26.32 -18.87
N ALA A 281 33.56 -26.37 -18.14
CA ALA A 281 32.24 -26.66 -18.70
C ALA A 281 31.67 -25.45 -19.48
N VAL A 282 32.00 -24.22 -19.06
CA VAL A 282 31.49 -22.99 -19.70
C VAL A 282 32.25 -22.66 -20.99
N ILE A 283 33.56 -22.97 -21.06
CA ILE A 283 34.36 -22.69 -22.26
C ILE A 283 34.09 -23.69 -23.40
N SER A 284 33.64 -24.93 -23.05
CA SER A 284 33.33 -25.95 -24.03
C SER A 284 31.92 -25.94 -24.63
N SER A 285 31.04 -25.06 -24.11
CA SER A 285 29.67 -24.92 -24.62
C SER A 285 29.56 -23.69 -25.52
N PRO A 286 29.06 -23.81 -26.75
CA PRO A 286 28.77 -22.63 -27.56
C PRO A 286 27.70 -21.80 -26.85
N PHE A 287 28.03 -20.54 -26.50
CA PHE A 287 27.16 -19.64 -25.78
C PHE A 287 25.89 -19.35 -26.57
N ASN A 288 24.84 -20.09 -26.31
CA ASN A 288 23.55 -19.87 -26.91
C ASN A 288 22.70 -18.81 -26.17
N ASN A 289 23.12 -18.43 -24.95
CA ASN A 289 22.33 -17.47 -24.17
C ASN A 289 23.16 -16.71 -23.09
N PRO A 290 23.23 -15.36 -23.14
CA PRO A 290 23.91 -14.57 -22.10
C PRO A 290 23.32 -14.74 -20.69
N SER A 291 22.08 -15.24 -20.57
CA SER A 291 21.45 -15.52 -19.27
C SER A 291 22.16 -16.62 -18.48
N ASP A 292 22.81 -17.57 -19.16
CA ASP A 292 23.46 -18.71 -18.51
C ASP A 292 24.76 -18.28 -17.80
N LEU A 293 25.44 -17.27 -18.36
CA LEU A 293 26.62 -16.67 -17.72
C LEU A 293 26.28 -15.93 -16.43
N LYS A 294 25.12 -15.30 -16.37
CA LYS A 294 24.66 -14.57 -15.19
C LYS A 294 24.32 -15.49 -14.03
N GLN A 295 23.72 -16.66 -14.31
CA GLN A 295 23.47 -17.67 -13.29
C GLN A 295 24.76 -18.19 -12.65
N LEU A 296 25.87 -18.16 -13.41
CA LEU A 296 27.20 -18.60 -12.96
C LEU A 296 28.03 -17.47 -12.29
N GLY A 297 27.48 -16.28 -12.11
CA GLY A 297 28.19 -15.13 -11.54
C GLY A 297 29.34 -14.61 -12.41
N LYS A 298 29.16 -14.63 -13.72
CA LYS A 298 30.16 -14.23 -14.73
C LYS A 298 29.63 -13.12 -15.63
N LYS A 299 30.51 -12.26 -16.14
CA LYS A 299 30.21 -11.23 -17.13
C LYS A 299 31.11 -11.36 -18.34
N LEU A 300 30.63 -10.99 -19.51
CA LEU A 300 31.45 -10.79 -20.69
C LEU A 300 32.08 -9.40 -20.64
N VAL A 301 33.37 -9.32 -20.81
CA VAL A 301 34.13 -8.08 -20.99
C VAL A 301 34.59 -8.06 -22.45
N PHE A 302 34.31 -6.96 -23.12
CA PHE A 302 34.65 -6.77 -24.52
C PHE A 302 35.77 -5.73 -24.60
N ASP A 303 36.86 -6.06 -25.26
CA ASP A 303 37.85 -5.10 -25.69
C ASP A 303 37.43 -4.51 -27.04
N TYR A 304 37.26 -3.22 -27.08
CA TYR A 304 36.83 -2.49 -28.27
C TYR A 304 37.97 -1.64 -28.82
N ASP A 305 38.23 -1.77 -30.10
CA ASP A 305 39.17 -0.92 -30.81
C ASP A 305 38.48 0.30 -31.40
N ASP A 306 38.75 1.46 -30.85
CA ASP A 306 38.18 2.73 -31.29
C ASP A 306 38.55 3.11 -32.73
N ASN A 307 39.67 2.61 -33.28
CA ASN A 307 40.15 2.93 -34.61
C ASN A 307 39.45 2.10 -35.70
N THR A 308 39.18 0.83 -35.38
CA THR A 308 38.54 -0.10 -36.29
C THR A 308 37.05 -0.24 -36.08
N HIS A 309 36.49 0.36 -35.02
CA HIS A 309 35.11 0.25 -34.59
C HIS A 309 34.63 -1.20 -34.46
N SER A 310 35.53 -2.06 -33.99
CA SER A 310 35.23 -3.50 -33.88
C SER A 310 35.64 -4.05 -32.50
N ILE A 311 34.95 -5.12 -32.10
CA ILE A 311 35.29 -5.87 -30.90
C ILE A 311 36.50 -6.74 -31.25
N THR A 312 37.64 -6.50 -30.59
CA THR A 312 38.90 -7.20 -30.82
C THR A 312 39.09 -8.41 -29.92
N ASN A 313 38.50 -8.39 -28.75
CA ASN A 313 38.58 -9.50 -27.83
C ASN A 313 37.31 -9.63 -26.97
N VAL A 314 36.97 -10.83 -26.53
CA VAL A 314 35.87 -11.11 -25.63
C VAL A 314 36.38 -12.00 -24.51
N GLU A 315 36.43 -11.46 -23.31
CA GLU A 315 36.83 -12.21 -22.11
C GLU A 315 35.65 -12.46 -21.18
N VAL A 316 35.63 -13.65 -20.57
CA VAL A 316 34.68 -13.97 -19.51
C VAL A 316 35.30 -13.61 -18.18
N ALA A 317 34.95 -12.47 -17.64
CA ALA A 317 35.39 -12.04 -16.31
C ALA A 317 34.43 -12.54 -15.23
N LYS A 318 34.97 -12.75 -14.01
CA LYS A 318 34.14 -12.91 -12.83
C LYS A 318 33.23 -11.68 -12.70
N LEU A 319 31.93 -11.88 -12.50
CA LEU A 319 31.12 -10.81 -11.94
C LEU A 319 31.80 -10.43 -10.62
N ASP A 320 32.23 -9.20 -10.52
CA ASP A 320 32.79 -8.68 -9.29
C ASP A 320 31.65 -8.68 -8.25
N ASP A 321 31.59 -9.78 -7.47
CA ASP A 321 30.65 -9.93 -6.37
C ASP A 321 31.05 -9.04 -5.19
N THR A 322 32.17 -8.38 -5.33
CA THR A 322 32.67 -7.35 -4.46
C THR A 322 32.10 -6.00 -4.90
N ARG A 323 30.79 -5.85 -4.77
CA ARG A 323 30.36 -4.60 -4.23
C ARG A 323 30.59 -4.67 -2.73
N PRO A 324 31.61 -4.03 -2.25
CA PRO A 324 31.53 -3.55 -0.93
C PRO A 324 30.34 -2.59 -0.95
N SER A 325 29.22 -2.98 -0.38
CA SER A 325 28.35 -1.93 0.09
C SER A 325 29.27 -1.10 0.99
N SER A 326 29.41 0.18 0.72
CA SER A 326 30.26 1.07 1.50
C SER A 326 30.05 0.95 3.02
N ILE A 327 28.93 0.41 3.44
CA ILE A 327 28.57 0.12 4.83
C ILE A 327 29.11 -1.25 5.27
N ALA A 328 29.01 -2.30 4.45
CA ALA A 328 29.48 -3.63 4.83
C ALA A 328 31.02 -3.69 4.91
N ASP A 329 31.75 -2.95 4.06
CA ASP A 329 33.20 -2.83 4.14
C ASP A 329 33.66 -2.00 5.34
N ALA A 330 32.89 -0.99 5.72
CA ALA A 330 33.20 -0.14 6.87
C ALA A 330 32.99 -0.86 8.21
N ILE A 331 32.08 -1.85 8.28
CA ILE A 331 31.64 -2.52 9.52
C ILE A 331 32.04 -4.02 9.54
N GLY A 332 32.52 -4.54 8.41
CA GLY A 332 32.83 -5.97 8.21
C GLY A 332 31.62 -6.79 7.74
N TYR A 333 31.89 -7.89 7.05
CA TYR A 333 30.89 -8.74 6.37
C TYR A 333 29.81 -9.38 7.27
N ASN A 334 29.87 -9.18 8.57
CA ASN A 334 28.91 -9.74 9.53
C ASN A 334 27.69 -8.87 9.75
N PHE A 335 27.68 -7.64 9.24
CA PHE A 335 26.60 -6.69 9.45
C PHE A 335 25.87 -6.38 8.14
N ARG A 336 24.56 -6.52 8.17
CA ARG A 336 23.67 -6.21 7.04
C ARG A 336 22.52 -5.32 7.52
N GLY A 337 21.95 -4.51 6.65
CA GLY A 337 20.85 -3.68 7.06
C GLY A 337 20.20 -2.87 5.96
N SER A 338 19.16 -2.18 6.35
CA SER A 338 18.50 -1.17 5.52
C SER A 338 18.15 0.06 6.35
N PHE A 339 18.19 1.21 5.70
CA PHE A 339 17.72 2.48 6.26
C PHE A 339 16.75 3.10 5.26
N SER A 340 15.59 3.53 5.73
CA SER A 340 14.67 4.32 4.92
C SER A 340 14.19 5.56 5.68
N ALA A 341 13.98 6.62 4.92
CA ALA A 341 13.43 7.87 5.39
C ALA A 341 12.38 8.36 4.41
N TYR A 342 11.21 8.71 4.88
CA TYR A 342 10.22 9.38 4.07
C TYR A 342 9.56 10.52 4.83
N GLY A 343 9.14 11.53 4.09
CA GLY A 343 8.44 12.65 4.69
C GLY A 343 7.68 13.46 3.67
N ASN A 344 6.71 14.20 4.18
CA ASN A 344 5.97 15.20 3.43
C ASN A 344 5.80 16.46 4.28
N PHE A 345 5.98 17.62 3.64
CA PHE A 345 5.86 18.91 4.28
C PHE A 345 5.14 19.90 3.37
N GLN A 346 4.28 20.70 3.97
CA GLN A 346 3.62 21.82 3.31
C GLN A 346 4.33 23.11 3.67
N LEU A 347 5.18 23.61 2.76
CA LEU A 347 5.97 24.82 2.93
C LEU A 347 5.26 26.01 2.27
N ASN A 348 4.33 26.64 2.99
CA ASN A 348 3.39 27.63 2.45
C ASN A 348 2.54 27.02 1.31
N ASN A 349 2.81 27.39 0.06
CA ASN A 349 2.10 26.90 -1.13
C ASN A 349 2.91 25.84 -1.91
N TRP A 350 3.94 25.26 -1.29
CA TRP A 350 4.76 24.20 -1.85
C TRP A 350 4.57 22.92 -1.07
N ASP A 351 4.46 21.81 -1.78
CA ASP A 351 4.46 20.47 -1.21
C ASP A 351 5.83 19.85 -1.44
N LEU A 352 6.53 19.58 -0.34
CA LEU A 352 7.81 18.89 -0.33
C LEU A 352 7.58 17.42 0.07
N ASN A 353 7.96 16.51 -0.81
CA ASN A 353 7.91 15.07 -0.56
C ASN A 353 9.30 14.46 -0.77
N PHE A 354 9.69 13.57 0.11
CA PHE A 354 10.91 12.80 -0.09
C PHE A 354 10.75 11.36 0.39
N SER A 355 11.47 10.48 -0.25
CA SER A 355 11.61 9.07 0.12
C SER A 355 13.02 8.63 -0.24
N GLY A 356 13.74 8.06 0.71
CA GLY A 356 15.03 7.45 0.50
C GLY A 356 15.09 6.08 1.15
N LYS A 357 15.64 5.09 0.47
CA LYS A 357 15.87 3.73 0.98
C LYS A 357 17.25 3.28 0.57
N PHE A 358 18.03 2.84 1.53
CA PHE A 358 19.39 2.34 1.35
C PHE A 358 19.45 0.91 1.93
N VAL A 359 20.14 0.04 1.26
CA VAL A 359 20.34 -1.35 1.68
C VAL A 359 21.81 -1.69 1.64
N SER A 360 22.22 -2.59 2.50
CA SER A 360 23.62 -3.02 2.60
C SER A 360 24.07 -3.86 1.41
N ASP A 361 23.17 -4.61 0.80
CA ASP A 361 23.44 -5.52 -0.30
C ASP A 361 22.18 -5.94 -1.06
N ASP A 362 22.33 -6.53 -2.22
CA ASP A 362 21.28 -6.82 -3.20
C ASP A 362 20.26 -7.86 -2.74
N THR A 363 20.60 -8.72 -1.78
CA THR A 363 19.74 -9.81 -1.33
C THR A 363 19.11 -9.58 0.04
N PHE A 364 19.50 -8.50 0.75
CA PHE A 364 19.05 -8.23 2.12
C PHE A 364 17.53 -8.20 2.23
N LEU A 365 16.86 -7.43 1.37
CA LEU A 365 15.39 -7.28 1.45
C LEU A 365 14.67 -8.61 1.26
N ARG A 366 15.07 -9.38 0.27
CA ARG A 366 14.45 -10.68 -0.05
C ARG A 366 14.75 -11.74 1.01
N ARG A 367 16.00 -11.79 1.52
CA ARG A 367 16.41 -12.77 2.53
C ARG A 367 15.66 -12.58 3.85
N PHE A 368 15.41 -11.33 4.23
CA PHE A 368 14.67 -11.01 5.44
C PHE A 368 13.14 -10.90 5.21
N ASP A 369 12.66 -11.27 4.01
CA ASP A 369 11.24 -11.25 3.60
C ASP A 369 10.59 -9.87 3.83
N LEU A 370 11.34 -8.81 3.49
CA LEU A 370 10.94 -7.41 3.63
C LEU A 370 10.31 -6.88 2.37
N ASP A 371 10.93 -7.17 1.21
CA ASP A 371 10.54 -6.67 -0.10
C ASP A 371 11.13 -7.53 -1.22
N ASP A 372 10.42 -7.63 -2.33
CA ASP A 372 10.88 -8.34 -3.53
C ASP A 372 11.35 -7.38 -4.65
N GLU A 373 11.48 -6.07 -4.35
CA GLU A 373 11.97 -5.06 -5.30
C GLU A 373 13.36 -5.42 -5.86
N THR A 374 13.55 -5.13 -7.14
CA THR A 374 14.85 -5.26 -7.84
C THR A 374 15.55 -3.92 -8.05
N GLU A 375 14.83 -2.84 -7.81
CA GLU A 375 15.30 -1.47 -7.98
C GLU A 375 14.71 -0.59 -6.89
N ILE A 376 15.55 0.20 -6.26
CA ILE A 376 15.16 1.13 -5.20
C ILE A 376 15.16 2.55 -5.77
N LYS A 377 14.01 3.21 -5.71
CA LYS A 377 13.85 4.61 -6.09
C LYS A 377 13.87 5.50 -4.86
N SER A 378 14.91 6.34 -4.75
CA SER A 378 14.98 7.43 -3.77
C SER A 378 14.70 8.75 -4.46
N TYR A 379 13.89 9.62 -3.86
CA TYR A 379 13.52 10.89 -4.50
C TYR A 379 13.30 12.03 -3.51
N LEU A 380 13.51 13.23 -4.03
CA LEU A 380 13.10 14.50 -3.45
C LEU A 380 12.24 15.23 -4.47
N SER A 381 11.01 15.57 -4.12
CA SER A 381 10.04 16.23 -4.98
C SER A 381 9.51 17.49 -4.33
N LEU A 382 9.58 18.62 -5.05
CA LEU A 382 9.03 19.90 -4.65
C LEU A 382 7.97 20.28 -5.68
N SER A 383 6.71 20.41 -5.27
CA SER A 383 5.61 20.74 -6.17
C SER A 383 4.83 21.95 -5.71
N ARG A 384 4.31 22.70 -6.67
CA ARG A 384 3.42 23.82 -6.45
C ARG A 384 2.31 23.83 -7.48
N TYR A 385 1.08 24.03 -6.97
CA TYR A 385 -0.13 24.09 -7.78
C TYR A 385 -0.74 25.48 -7.73
N TRP A 386 -1.00 26.05 -8.90
CA TRP A 386 -1.80 27.24 -9.09
C TRP A 386 -3.14 26.84 -9.73
N LYS A 387 -4.05 27.78 -9.82
CA LYS A 387 -5.38 27.49 -10.40
C LYS A 387 -5.30 26.88 -11.83
N ASN A 388 -4.29 27.30 -12.62
CA ASN A 388 -4.15 26.92 -14.04
C ASN A 388 -2.73 26.46 -14.38
N ALA A 389 -1.88 26.29 -13.42
CA ALA A 389 -0.50 25.85 -13.66
C ALA A 389 -0.02 24.94 -12.54
N GLN A 390 0.90 24.06 -12.86
CA GLN A 390 1.64 23.25 -11.89
C GLN A 390 3.13 23.28 -12.23
N LEU A 391 3.93 23.25 -11.20
CA LEU A 391 5.38 23.10 -11.29
C LEU A 391 5.80 21.97 -10.35
N GLU A 392 6.61 21.06 -10.86
CA GLU A 392 7.19 19.96 -10.11
C GLU A 392 8.68 19.90 -10.40
N ILE A 393 9.48 19.83 -9.36
CA ILE A 393 10.95 19.75 -9.40
C ILE A 393 11.35 18.49 -8.65
N ASN A 394 11.95 17.55 -9.37
CA ASN A 394 12.33 16.25 -8.84
C ASN A 394 13.85 16.06 -8.89
N SER A 395 14.38 15.43 -7.87
CA SER A 395 15.66 14.75 -7.89
C SER A 395 15.42 13.28 -7.57
N ILE A 396 15.94 12.38 -8.40
CA ILE A 396 15.66 10.95 -8.28
C ILE A 396 16.98 10.18 -8.42
N TYR A 397 17.21 9.28 -7.48
CA TYR A 397 18.31 8.32 -7.54
C TYR A 397 17.73 6.91 -7.59
N PHE A 398 18.21 6.12 -8.54
CA PHE A 398 17.90 4.71 -8.65
C PHE A 398 19.09 3.90 -8.18
N SER A 399 18.85 2.93 -7.29
CA SER A 399 19.82 1.93 -6.88
C SER A 399 19.31 0.58 -7.31
N THR A 400 20.07 -0.12 -8.14
CA THR A 400 19.70 -1.46 -8.57
C THR A 400 20.12 -2.52 -7.55
N LEU A 401 19.30 -3.54 -7.39
CA LEU A 401 19.62 -4.77 -6.66
C LEU A 401 19.99 -5.90 -7.63
N LEU A 402 20.27 -5.55 -8.90
CA LEU A 402 20.69 -6.45 -9.95
C LEU A 402 22.14 -6.13 -10.33
N PRO A 403 23.12 -6.98 -10.01
CA PRO A 403 24.55 -6.69 -10.22
C PRO A 403 24.92 -6.38 -11.68
N GLU A 404 24.19 -6.96 -12.61
CA GLU A 404 24.39 -6.73 -14.05
C GLU A 404 24.12 -5.29 -14.50
N ARG A 405 23.48 -4.49 -13.67
CA ARG A 405 23.17 -3.08 -13.93
C ARG A 405 24.01 -2.11 -13.10
N ASP A 406 24.99 -2.64 -12.39
CA ASP A 406 25.83 -1.89 -11.50
C ASP A 406 26.66 -0.83 -12.23
N GLY A 407 26.67 0.40 -11.68
CA GLY A 407 27.39 1.54 -12.24
C GLY A 407 26.65 2.31 -13.33
N SER A 408 25.57 1.73 -13.91
CA SER A 408 24.70 2.40 -14.89
C SER A 408 23.52 3.14 -14.25
N GLU A 409 23.44 3.14 -12.93
CA GLU A 409 22.33 3.76 -12.22
C GLU A 409 22.25 5.26 -12.48
N PRO A 410 21.08 5.75 -12.90
CA PRO A 410 20.88 7.15 -13.18
C PRO A 410 20.67 7.96 -11.90
N LEU A 411 21.35 9.09 -11.78
CA LEU A 411 20.96 10.19 -10.91
C LEU A 411 20.29 11.26 -11.75
N ILE A 412 18.99 11.48 -11.53
CA ILE A 412 18.22 12.53 -12.18
C ILE A 412 18.34 13.81 -11.33
N LEU A 413 18.93 14.87 -11.90
CA LEU A 413 19.20 16.11 -11.18
C LEU A 413 19.29 17.33 -12.12
N PRO A 414 18.29 18.24 -12.14
CA PRO A 414 16.90 17.98 -11.75
C PRO A 414 16.05 17.47 -12.93
N GLU A 415 14.88 16.94 -12.63
CA GLU A 415 13.75 16.90 -13.56
C GLU A 415 12.80 18.03 -13.18
N ILE A 416 12.46 18.92 -14.13
CA ILE A 416 11.49 20.00 -13.90
C ILE A 416 10.33 19.78 -14.87
N LYS A 417 9.12 19.70 -14.33
CA LYS A 417 7.87 19.60 -15.08
C LYS A 417 7.04 20.84 -14.82
N PHE A 418 6.78 21.60 -15.85
CA PHE A 418 5.86 22.73 -15.78
C PHE A 418 4.71 22.52 -16.76
N SER A 419 3.49 22.73 -16.32
CA SER A 419 2.33 22.77 -17.20
C SER A 419 1.46 23.96 -16.88
N TRP A 420 0.91 24.56 -17.94
CA TRP A 420 0.03 25.72 -17.87
C TRP A 420 -1.14 25.56 -18.83
N ASP A 421 -2.36 25.61 -18.27
CA ASP A 421 -3.63 25.53 -18.99
C ASP A 421 -4.33 26.90 -18.94
N PRO A 422 -4.10 27.82 -19.89
CA PRO A 422 -4.70 29.14 -19.86
C PRO A 422 -6.23 29.06 -19.93
N LYS A 423 -6.92 29.85 -19.11
CA LYS A 423 -8.39 29.91 -19.12
C LYS A 423 -8.96 30.49 -20.42
N LYS A 424 -8.17 31.31 -21.09
CA LYS A 424 -8.60 31.97 -22.33
C LYS A 424 -8.69 30.95 -23.45
N VAL A 425 -9.89 30.81 -23.98
CA VAL A 425 -10.16 29.99 -25.17
C VAL A 425 -9.66 30.76 -26.39
N ILE A 426 -8.74 30.15 -27.16
CA ILE A 426 -8.14 30.73 -28.36
C ILE A 426 -8.78 30.05 -29.58
N PHE A 427 -9.38 30.80 -30.47
CA PHE A 427 -10.12 30.28 -31.65
C PHE A 427 -11.13 29.17 -31.30
N GLY A 428 -11.78 29.24 -30.16
CA GLY A 428 -12.75 28.25 -29.69
C GLY A 428 -12.12 26.92 -29.21
N GLY A 429 -10.81 26.86 -29.06
CA GLY A 429 -10.06 25.71 -28.56
C GLY A 429 -9.35 25.97 -27.25
N LYS A 430 -9.04 24.91 -26.53
CA LYS A 430 -8.23 24.92 -25.32
C LYS A 430 -6.76 24.77 -25.67
N SER A 431 -5.90 25.54 -24.98
CA SER A 431 -4.45 25.45 -25.17
C SER A 431 -3.79 24.94 -23.91
N LYS A 432 -2.67 24.23 -24.07
CA LYS A 432 -1.82 23.77 -22.97
C LYS A 432 -0.36 23.96 -23.36
N LEU A 433 0.42 24.54 -22.45
CA LEU A 433 1.88 24.61 -22.54
C LEU A 433 2.45 23.60 -21.54
N SER A 434 3.37 22.76 -22.00
CA SER A 434 4.13 21.83 -21.16
C SER A 434 5.61 22.03 -21.39
N ILE A 435 6.40 22.12 -20.32
CA ILE A 435 7.85 22.20 -20.37
C ILE A 435 8.40 21.10 -19.46
N ASN A 436 9.32 20.31 -20.00
CA ASN A 436 10.05 19.30 -19.25
C ASN A 436 11.54 19.53 -19.43
N THR A 437 12.29 19.58 -18.32
CA THR A 437 13.75 19.54 -18.36
C THR A 437 14.22 18.30 -17.61
N LEU A 438 15.29 17.69 -18.07
CA LEU A 438 15.85 16.49 -17.48
C LEU A 438 17.36 16.54 -17.55
N GLY A 439 18.02 16.34 -16.38
CA GLY A 439 19.45 16.08 -16.30
C GLY A 439 19.66 14.68 -15.74
N ILE A 440 20.32 13.80 -16.48
CA ILE A 440 20.71 12.46 -16.03
C ILE A 440 22.23 12.38 -16.00
N VAL A 441 22.75 11.99 -14.84
CA VAL A 441 24.19 11.79 -14.61
C VAL A 441 24.41 10.33 -14.19
N ARG A 442 25.41 9.69 -14.79
CA ARG A 442 25.82 8.31 -14.50
C ARG A 442 27.28 8.22 -14.17
N LYS A 443 27.67 7.24 -13.39
CA LYS A 443 29.07 7.01 -12.99
C LYS A 443 29.90 6.47 -14.15
N THR A 444 29.38 5.52 -14.89
CA THR A 444 30.10 4.78 -15.96
C THR A 444 29.60 5.09 -17.35
N ASP A 445 28.31 5.44 -17.49
CA ASP A 445 27.68 5.70 -18.78
C ASP A 445 27.59 7.20 -19.09
N GLY A 446 27.13 7.53 -20.30
CA GLY A 446 26.98 8.91 -20.73
C GLY A 446 25.89 9.67 -19.98
N ASN A 447 26.10 10.97 -19.86
CA ASN A 447 25.12 11.88 -19.27
C ASN A 447 24.16 12.39 -20.35
N THR A 448 22.91 12.60 -19.98
CA THR A 448 21.89 13.14 -20.88
C THR A 448 21.22 14.37 -20.26
N TYR A 449 21.18 15.45 -20.99
CA TYR A 449 20.45 16.66 -20.66
C TYR A 449 19.42 16.94 -21.72
N ARG A 450 18.20 17.23 -21.31
CA ARG A 450 17.06 17.48 -22.18
C ARG A 450 16.27 18.70 -21.74
N ILE A 451 15.83 19.50 -22.74
CA ILE A 451 14.74 20.47 -22.59
C ILE A 451 13.73 20.17 -23.67
N SER A 452 12.47 19.97 -23.28
CA SER A 452 11.34 19.73 -24.16
C SER A 452 10.25 20.74 -23.85
N SER A 453 9.75 21.44 -24.88
CA SER A 453 8.63 22.37 -24.78
C SER A 453 7.55 21.97 -25.77
N GLU A 454 6.31 21.90 -25.33
CA GLU A 454 5.18 21.47 -26.13
C GLU A 454 4.02 22.45 -25.94
N ILE A 455 3.49 22.94 -27.05
CA ILE A 455 2.24 23.71 -27.11
C ILE A 455 1.20 22.85 -27.81
N ASN A 456 0.13 22.56 -27.12
CA ASN A 456 -1.00 21.81 -27.64
C ASN A 456 -2.24 22.71 -27.71
N TRP A 457 -2.97 22.67 -28.82
CA TRP A 457 -4.26 23.34 -28.97
C TRP A 457 -5.28 22.31 -29.46
N GLU A 458 -6.41 22.22 -28.77
CA GLU A 458 -7.47 21.26 -29.04
C GLU A 458 -8.82 21.95 -29.14
N ARG A 459 -9.59 21.58 -30.17
CA ARG A 459 -10.98 22.04 -30.34
C ARG A 459 -11.89 20.89 -30.74
N GLN A 460 -13.04 20.80 -30.07
CA GLN A 460 -14.09 19.85 -30.38
C GLN A 460 -15.27 20.54 -31.04
N PHE A 461 -15.88 19.87 -32.03
CA PHE A 461 -17.05 20.33 -32.77
C PHE A 461 -18.11 19.25 -32.78
N ILE A 462 -19.36 19.63 -32.57
CA ILE A 462 -20.52 18.77 -32.75
C ILE A 462 -21.28 19.27 -33.97
N LYS A 463 -21.47 18.39 -34.95
CA LYS A 463 -22.24 18.68 -36.15
C LYS A 463 -23.61 18.02 -36.12
N LYS A 464 -24.53 18.49 -36.95
CA LYS A 464 -25.87 17.89 -37.14
C LYS A 464 -25.73 16.37 -37.38
N GLY A 465 -26.63 15.57 -36.77
CA GLY A 465 -26.57 14.12 -36.85
C GLY A 465 -25.66 13.44 -35.83
N GLY A 466 -25.11 14.18 -34.82
CA GLY A 466 -24.33 13.61 -33.76
C GLY A 466 -22.86 13.35 -34.05
N HIS A 467 -22.37 13.85 -35.21
CA HIS A 467 -20.96 13.72 -35.56
C HIS A 467 -20.08 14.56 -34.65
N LEU A 468 -19.14 13.93 -33.98
CA LEU A 468 -18.14 14.54 -33.12
C LEU A 468 -16.81 14.63 -33.87
N PHE A 469 -16.28 15.84 -33.99
CA PHE A 469 -14.95 16.07 -34.54
C PHE A 469 -14.06 16.69 -33.46
N LYS A 470 -12.84 16.19 -33.38
CA LYS A 470 -11.79 16.73 -32.53
C LYS A 470 -10.60 17.10 -33.38
N LEU A 471 -10.21 18.35 -33.37
CA LEU A 471 -9.01 18.85 -34.03
C LEU A 471 -7.96 19.15 -32.96
N ASN A 472 -6.76 18.61 -33.14
CA ASN A 472 -5.64 18.81 -32.27
C ASN A 472 -4.41 19.28 -33.06
N LEU A 473 -3.86 20.42 -32.69
CA LEU A 473 -2.65 20.99 -33.25
C LEU A 473 -1.58 20.97 -32.14
N ASN A 474 -0.43 20.44 -32.47
CA ASN A 474 0.66 20.36 -31.52
C ASN A 474 1.97 20.79 -32.17
N LEU A 475 2.75 21.54 -31.39
CA LEU A 475 4.11 21.90 -31.75
C LEU A 475 5.02 21.58 -30.58
N ARG A 476 5.96 20.69 -30.78
CA ARG A 476 6.96 20.32 -29.80
C ARG A 476 8.35 20.62 -30.30
N GLY A 477 9.17 21.23 -29.44
CA GLY A 477 10.58 21.49 -29.66
C GLY A 477 11.42 20.86 -28.57
N ASP A 478 12.47 20.13 -28.95
CA ASP A 478 13.38 19.46 -28.04
C ASP A 478 14.83 19.86 -28.32
N ALA A 479 15.60 20.01 -27.25
CA ALA A 479 17.06 20.18 -27.28
C ALA A 479 17.70 19.16 -26.35
N TYR A 480 18.64 18.40 -26.86
CA TYR A 480 19.40 17.39 -26.12
C TYR A 480 20.89 17.71 -26.17
N ARG A 481 21.57 17.42 -25.08
CA ARG A 481 23.03 17.30 -24.99
C ARG A 481 23.35 15.96 -24.35
N SER A 482 24.05 15.10 -25.08
CA SER A 482 24.50 13.80 -24.61
C SER A 482 26.01 13.75 -24.66
N THR A 483 26.62 13.33 -23.54
CA THR A 483 28.08 13.15 -23.43
C THR A 483 28.38 11.66 -23.36
N LYS A 484 29.53 11.21 -23.92
CA LYS A 484 29.95 9.80 -23.97
C LYS A 484 28.83 8.89 -24.49
N ARG A 485 28.32 9.23 -25.63
CA ARG A 485 27.09 8.65 -26.15
C ARG A 485 27.24 7.21 -26.59
N TRP A 486 26.18 6.44 -26.36
CA TRP A 486 25.91 5.16 -26.94
C TRP A 486 25.49 5.25 -28.42
N ALA A 487 26.07 4.39 -29.27
CA ALA A 487 25.44 4.10 -30.54
C ALA A 487 24.29 3.10 -30.30
N PRO A 488 23.05 3.38 -30.72
CA PRO A 488 22.04 2.39 -30.70
C PRO A 488 22.38 1.32 -31.75
N ASN A 489 22.82 0.16 -31.32
CA ASN A 489 22.84 -1.00 -32.20
C ASN A 489 21.41 -1.55 -32.28
N ASN A 490 20.91 -1.77 -33.48
CA ASN A 490 19.52 -2.09 -33.78
C ASN A 490 18.96 -3.38 -33.17
N SER A 491 19.70 -4.12 -32.37
CA SER A 491 19.28 -5.43 -31.89
C SER A 491 19.43 -5.70 -30.40
N SER A 492 20.01 -4.80 -29.61
CA SER A 492 20.18 -5.06 -28.18
C SER A 492 20.41 -3.80 -27.35
N ARG A 493 19.42 -2.93 -27.30
CA ARG A 493 19.44 -1.67 -26.51
C ARG A 493 19.62 -1.87 -25.02
N LEU A 494 19.66 -3.08 -24.53
CA LEU A 494 19.66 -3.37 -23.10
C LEU A 494 21.03 -3.70 -22.48
N PHE A 495 22.07 -4.02 -23.26
CA PHE A 495 23.25 -4.69 -22.68
C PHE A 495 24.63 -4.33 -23.25
N LEU A 496 24.76 -3.40 -24.18
CA LEU A 496 26.08 -3.04 -24.71
C LEU A 496 26.50 -1.66 -24.21
N SER A 497 27.37 -1.67 -23.21
CA SER A 497 27.95 -0.50 -22.57
C SER A 497 29.25 -0.06 -23.24
N ASN A 498 29.20 0.40 -24.49
CA ASN A 498 30.36 1.08 -25.04
C ASN A 498 30.01 2.52 -25.43
N PRO A 499 30.38 3.52 -24.63
CA PRO A 499 30.19 4.91 -24.99
C PRO A 499 31.09 5.24 -26.19
N LEU A 500 30.50 5.77 -27.25
CA LEU A 500 31.25 6.28 -28.40
C LEU A 500 32.13 7.50 -28.09
N GLY A 501 32.30 7.86 -26.81
CA GLY A 501 33.18 8.94 -26.37
C GLY A 501 32.78 10.37 -26.81
N GLU A 502 31.85 10.52 -27.73
CA GLU A 502 31.49 11.80 -28.31
C GLU A 502 30.39 12.55 -27.56
N THR A 503 30.51 13.86 -27.51
CA THR A 503 29.45 14.76 -27.03
C THR A 503 28.67 15.24 -28.25
N LYS A 504 27.35 15.05 -28.24
CA LYS A 504 26.46 15.47 -29.33
C LYS A 504 25.33 16.38 -28.81
N ASN A 505 25.07 17.47 -29.56
CA ASN A 505 23.90 18.31 -29.36
C ASN A 505 22.88 17.97 -30.46
N ILE A 506 21.63 17.74 -30.08
CA ILE A 506 20.56 17.32 -31.00
C ILE A 506 19.37 18.25 -30.77
N TYR A 507 18.85 18.80 -31.88
CA TYR A 507 17.66 19.66 -31.86
C TYR A 507 16.62 19.06 -32.79
N ARG A 508 15.36 19.04 -32.35
CA ARG A 508 14.26 18.64 -33.21
C ARG A 508 13.04 19.53 -33.02
N LEU A 509 12.25 19.69 -34.07
CA LEU A 509 10.97 20.36 -34.03
C LEU A 509 9.93 19.41 -34.63
N LEU A 510 8.85 19.18 -33.90
CA LEU A 510 7.85 18.16 -34.22
C LEU A 510 6.45 18.80 -34.28
N PRO A 511 6.10 19.43 -35.43
CA PRO A 511 4.71 19.80 -35.65
C PRO A 511 3.88 18.55 -35.90
N SER A 512 2.70 18.50 -35.31
CA SER A 512 1.74 17.42 -35.50
C SER A 512 0.29 17.92 -35.57
N LEU A 513 -0.50 17.25 -36.38
CA LEU A 513 -1.93 17.50 -36.58
C LEU A 513 -2.67 16.19 -36.39
N GLU A 514 -3.79 16.25 -35.68
CA GLU A 514 -4.69 15.13 -35.50
C GLU A 514 -6.13 15.58 -35.72
N ILE A 515 -6.84 14.80 -36.52
CA ILE A 515 -8.28 14.94 -36.76
C ILE A 515 -8.93 13.62 -36.35
N GLU A 516 -9.79 13.66 -35.33
CA GLU A 516 -10.56 12.51 -34.88
C GLU A 516 -12.05 12.74 -35.21
N TRP A 517 -12.69 11.76 -35.79
CA TRP A 517 -14.12 11.69 -36.01
C TRP A 517 -14.71 10.51 -35.26
N LYS A 518 -15.83 10.77 -34.53
CA LYS A 518 -16.63 9.78 -33.83
C LYS A 518 -18.10 9.98 -34.12
N LEU A 519 -18.84 8.89 -34.14
CA LEU A 519 -20.30 8.93 -34.29
C LEU A 519 -20.96 8.02 -33.27
N PRO A 520 -21.28 8.49 -32.04
CA PRO A 520 -22.03 7.69 -31.09
C PRO A 520 -23.47 7.45 -31.59
N LEU A 521 -23.78 6.23 -31.91
CA LEU A 521 -25.10 5.76 -32.30
C LEU A 521 -25.77 5.05 -31.13
N LYS A 522 -26.85 5.61 -30.64
CA LYS A 522 -27.68 4.97 -29.61
C LYS A 522 -28.88 4.31 -30.29
N TYR A 523 -29.09 3.06 -29.99
CA TYR A 523 -30.29 2.34 -30.40
C TYR A 523 -31.40 2.53 -29.35
N ASP A 524 -32.54 3.13 -29.76
CA ASP A 524 -33.56 3.64 -28.81
C ASP A 524 -34.21 2.54 -27.96
N PHE A 525 -34.35 1.33 -28.47
CA PHE A 525 -34.97 0.20 -27.76
C PHE A 525 -33.97 -0.64 -26.96
N SER A 526 -32.68 -0.36 -27.06
CA SER A 526 -31.62 -1.02 -26.30
C SER A 526 -30.73 0.01 -25.63
N ASN A 527 -30.27 -0.28 -24.44
CA ASN A 527 -29.27 0.56 -23.77
C ASN A 527 -27.86 0.35 -24.38
N THR A 528 -27.79 0.33 -25.71
CA THR A 528 -26.57 0.06 -26.46
C THR A 528 -26.11 1.30 -27.20
N ILE A 529 -24.84 1.63 -27.05
CA ILE A 529 -24.15 2.69 -27.78
C ILE A 529 -23.07 2.04 -28.64
N ILE A 530 -23.06 2.37 -29.91
CA ILE A 530 -22.07 1.94 -30.89
C ILE A 530 -21.34 3.19 -31.40
N GLU A 531 -20.03 3.21 -31.35
CA GLU A 531 -19.22 4.36 -31.71
C GLU A 531 -18.11 3.98 -32.68
N PRO A 532 -18.29 4.10 -33.99
CA PRO A 532 -17.19 4.10 -34.95
C PRO A 532 -16.28 5.31 -34.74
N ILE A 533 -14.97 5.08 -34.84
CA ILE A 533 -13.92 6.07 -34.63
C ILE A 533 -12.96 6.01 -35.80
N ILE A 534 -12.65 7.16 -36.39
CA ILE A 534 -11.57 7.33 -37.37
C ILE A 534 -10.71 8.50 -36.92
N GLN A 535 -9.41 8.29 -36.86
CA GLN A 535 -8.44 9.31 -36.49
C GLN A 535 -7.33 9.37 -37.54
N ILE A 536 -7.11 10.53 -38.08
CA ILE A 536 -6.02 10.81 -38.99
C ILE A 536 -4.99 11.62 -38.26
N SER A 537 -3.77 11.12 -38.18
CA SER A 537 -2.67 11.77 -37.48
C SER A 537 -1.52 12.00 -38.49
N TYR A 538 -0.99 13.20 -38.43
CA TYR A 538 0.22 13.59 -39.15
C TYR A 538 1.26 14.09 -38.14
N SER A 539 2.49 13.65 -38.29
CA SER A 539 3.65 14.18 -37.57
C SER A 539 4.82 14.30 -38.55
N SER A 540 5.68 15.29 -38.29
CA SER A 540 6.85 15.53 -39.16
C SER A 540 7.72 14.28 -39.29
N ASP A 541 8.24 14.03 -40.47
CA ASP A 541 9.16 12.91 -40.79
C ASP A 541 10.60 13.19 -40.31
N ASN A 542 10.85 14.25 -39.55
CA ASN A 542 12.17 14.57 -39.04
C ASN A 542 12.55 13.59 -37.91
N ASP A 543 12.91 12.38 -38.33
CA ASP A 543 13.21 11.29 -37.43
C ASP A 543 14.65 11.35 -36.89
N LYS A 544 14.82 12.02 -35.80
CA LYS A 544 16.07 11.98 -35.02
C LYS A 544 15.97 10.99 -33.84
N ASN A 545 14.99 10.12 -33.81
CA ASN A 545 14.83 9.13 -32.74
C ASN A 545 16.07 8.24 -32.59
N ILE A 546 16.74 7.91 -33.72
CA ILE A 546 17.98 7.11 -33.68
C ILE A 546 19.13 7.86 -33.05
N GLU A 547 19.13 9.19 -33.13
CA GLU A 547 20.20 10.02 -32.59
C GLU A 547 20.01 10.35 -31.11
N ILE A 548 18.80 10.27 -30.59
CA ILE A 548 18.45 10.66 -29.21
C ILE A 548 18.66 9.48 -28.28
N PRO A 549 19.36 9.67 -27.14
CA PRO A 549 19.41 8.65 -26.10
C PRO A 549 18.00 8.36 -25.57
N ASN A 550 17.62 7.09 -25.54
CA ASN A 550 16.31 6.66 -25.05
C ASN A 550 16.39 6.39 -23.54
N GLU A 551 15.97 7.35 -22.74
CA GLU A 551 15.99 7.27 -21.27
C GLU A 551 14.64 6.87 -20.65
N ASP A 552 13.53 7.22 -21.33
CA ASP A 552 12.19 7.09 -20.76
C ASP A 552 11.14 6.45 -21.68
N SER A 553 11.55 6.01 -22.88
CA SER A 553 10.62 5.46 -23.90
C SER A 553 10.85 3.96 -24.12
N ILE A 554 10.83 3.18 -23.03
CA ILE A 554 11.10 1.74 -23.03
C ILE A 554 9.79 0.93 -22.93
N GLY A 555 9.75 -0.24 -23.57
CA GLY A 555 8.67 -1.21 -23.39
C GLY A 555 7.37 -0.85 -24.10
N PHE A 556 7.48 -0.24 -25.28
CA PHE A 556 6.29 0.10 -26.07
C PHE A 556 5.62 -1.14 -26.66
N GLU A 557 4.33 -1.26 -26.46
CA GLU A 557 3.44 -2.20 -27.14
C GLU A 557 2.13 -1.51 -27.54
N LEU A 558 1.61 -1.85 -28.73
CA LEU A 558 0.28 -1.41 -29.17
C LEU A 558 -0.80 -2.09 -28.30
N ASN A 559 -1.74 -1.28 -27.79
CA ASN A 559 -2.87 -1.75 -27.00
C ASN A 559 -4.10 -0.83 -27.13
N SER A 560 -5.20 -1.20 -26.49
CA SER A 560 -6.47 -0.45 -26.53
C SER A 560 -6.37 0.99 -26.02
N HIS A 561 -5.44 1.27 -25.10
CA HIS A 561 -5.30 2.60 -24.49
C HIS A 561 -4.49 3.56 -25.35
N ASN A 562 -3.57 3.04 -26.21
CA ASN A 562 -2.67 3.89 -26.97
C ASN A 562 -2.96 3.95 -28.48
N ILE A 563 -3.85 3.10 -29.01
CA ILE A 563 -4.13 3.04 -30.45
C ILE A 563 -4.58 4.40 -31.04
N PHE A 564 -5.34 5.18 -30.27
CA PHE A 564 -5.80 6.53 -30.66
C PHE A 564 -4.97 7.63 -30.02
N SER A 565 -3.79 7.34 -29.48
CA SER A 565 -2.90 8.36 -28.91
C SER A 565 -2.16 9.11 -30.02
N ARG A 566 -1.98 10.43 -29.86
CA ARG A 566 -1.22 11.28 -30.77
C ARG A 566 0.23 10.82 -30.92
N ASN A 567 0.90 10.56 -29.83
CA ASN A 567 2.18 9.88 -29.73
C ASN A 567 1.97 8.58 -28.97
N ARG A 568 2.27 7.45 -29.60
CA ARG A 568 2.13 6.14 -28.97
C ARG A 568 3.39 5.70 -28.23
N MET A 569 4.53 6.36 -28.49
CA MET A 569 5.76 6.12 -27.73
C MET A 569 5.56 6.58 -26.28
N PRO A 570 5.93 5.78 -25.30
CA PRO A 570 5.92 6.22 -23.89
C PRO A 570 7.03 7.26 -23.66
N GLY A 571 6.90 8.05 -22.62
CA GLY A 571 7.90 9.04 -22.26
C GLY A 571 7.99 10.24 -23.20
N ILE A 572 9.16 10.84 -23.26
CA ILE A 572 9.42 12.06 -24.02
C ILE A 572 10.46 11.85 -25.12
N ASP A 573 11.40 10.92 -24.94
CA ASP A 573 12.56 10.82 -25.83
C ASP A 573 12.18 10.36 -27.23
N LEU A 574 11.34 9.36 -27.36
CA LEU A 574 10.89 8.90 -28.65
C LEU A 574 9.58 9.58 -29.05
N TRP A 575 9.44 9.79 -30.37
CA TRP A 575 8.23 10.36 -30.95
C TRP A 575 7.81 9.59 -32.20
N GLU A 576 6.53 9.31 -32.31
CA GLU A 576 6.02 8.66 -33.49
C GLU A 576 5.88 9.63 -34.66
N THR A 577 6.64 9.38 -35.71
CA THR A 577 6.68 10.20 -36.93
C THR A 577 5.80 9.65 -38.03
N GLY A 578 5.54 10.49 -39.09
CA GLY A 578 4.82 10.12 -40.29
C GLY A 578 3.30 10.26 -40.17
N SER A 579 2.63 9.85 -41.23
CA SER A 579 1.17 9.93 -41.34
C SER A 579 0.54 8.57 -41.13
N ARG A 580 -0.58 8.53 -40.40
CA ARG A 580 -1.31 7.31 -40.14
C ARG A 580 -2.81 7.55 -40.02
N ILE A 581 -3.55 6.50 -40.26
CA ILE A 581 -4.99 6.42 -40.04
C ILE A 581 -5.24 5.35 -38.98
N ASN A 582 -5.83 5.72 -37.87
CA ASN A 582 -6.31 4.79 -36.86
C ASN A 582 -7.82 4.66 -36.99
N TYR A 583 -8.33 3.47 -36.99
CA TYR A 583 -9.75 3.21 -37.06
C TYR A 583 -10.15 2.14 -36.09
N GLY A 584 -11.38 2.24 -35.62
CA GLY A 584 -11.87 1.32 -34.64
C GLY A 584 -13.34 1.50 -34.35
N PHE A 585 -13.80 0.65 -33.48
CA PHE A 585 -15.19 0.54 -33.15
C PHE A 585 -15.31 0.28 -31.66
N LYS A 586 -16.02 1.17 -30.96
CA LYS A 586 -16.40 0.96 -29.57
C LYS A 586 -17.87 0.58 -29.49
N PHE A 587 -18.19 -0.30 -28.57
CA PHE A 587 -19.56 -0.54 -28.20
C PHE A 587 -19.69 -0.54 -26.67
N SER A 588 -20.87 -0.19 -26.18
CA SER A 588 -21.22 -0.25 -24.75
C SER A 588 -22.71 -0.59 -24.64
N HIS A 589 -22.99 -1.67 -23.93
CA HIS A 589 -24.34 -2.07 -23.57
C HIS A 589 -24.51 -1.96 -22.07
N PHE A 590 -25.55 -1.25 -21.62
CA PHE A 590 -25.84 -1.03 -20.21
C PHE A 590 -26.99 -1.93 -19.78
N PHE A 591 -26.70 -2.81 -18.82
CA PHE A 591 -27.73 -3.68 -18.23
C PHE A 591 -28.58 -2.95 -17.16
N ASN A 592 -29.77 -3.46 -16.92
CA ASN A 592 -30.69 -2.95 -15.91
C ASN A 592 -30.05 -3.00 -14.56
N LYS A 593 -29.44 -2.95 -13.83
CA LYS A 593 -28.77 -3.10 -12.51
C LYS A 593 -27.33 -2.58 -12.48
N ASN A 594 -27.07 -1.49 -13.18
CA ASN A 594 -25.73 -0.86 -13.23
C ASN A 594 -24.63 -1.76 -13.81
N GLY A 595 -25.00 -2.74 -14.63
CA GLY A 595 -24.04 -3.54 -15.37
C GLY A 595 -23.63 -2.89 -16.69
N VAL A 596 -22.47 -3.30 -17.22
CA VAL A 596 -21.96 -2.86 -18.51
C VAL A 596 -21.27 -4.00 -19.25
N PHE A 597 -21.51 -4.07 -20.54
CA PHE A 597 -20.69 -4.82 -21.49
C PHE A 597 -20.15 -3.83 -22.49
N SER A 598 -18.83 -3.66 -22.52
CA SER A 598 -18.19 -2.71 -23.42
C SER A 598 -16.99 -3.34 -24.10
N GLY A 599 -16.64 -2.82 -25.27
CA GLY A 599 -15.48 -3.29 -26.00
C GLY A 599 -14.96 -2.26 -26.98
N LEU A 600 -13.70 -2.48 -27.38
CA LEU A 600 -12.99 -1.77 -28.43
C LEU A 600 -12.33 -2.79 -29.33
N ILE A 601 -12.47 -2.60 -30.64
CA ILE A 601 -11.66 -3.26 -31.66
C ILE A 601 -11.06 -2.16 -32.51
N GLY A 602 -9.76 -2.21 -32.76
CA GLY A 602 -9.11 -1.18 -33.54
C GLY A 602 -7.84 -1.64 -34.25
N GLN A 603 -7.43 -0.90 -35.27
CA GLN A 603 -6.25 -1.13 -36.05
C GLN A 603 -5.71 0.20 -36.58
N SER A 604 -4.43 0.24 -36.92
CA SER A 604 -3.73 1.42 -37.42
C SER A 604 -3.08 1.11 -38.75
N TYR A 605 -3.18 2.04 -39.70
CA TYR A 605 -2.51 1.97 -40.99
C TYR A 605 -1.55 3.15 -41.17
N LYS A 606 -0.26 2.88 -41.40
CA LYS A 606 0.77 3.87 -41.72
C LYS A 606 0.95 4.05 -43.22
N LEU A 607 1.02 5.28 -43.66
CA LEU A 607 1.21 5.60 -45.09
C LEU A 607 2.63 5.30 -45.58
N LYS A 608 3.63 5.42 -44.71
CA LYS A 608 5.03 5.06 -44.95
C LYS A 608 5.46 3.88 -44.09
N ASN A 609 6.54 3.20 -44.45
CA ASN A 609 7.10 2.14 -43.60
C ASN A 609 7.53 2.71 -42.24
N PRO A 610 7.22 2.03 -41.13
CA PRO A 610 7.61 2.47 -39.82
C PRO A 610 9.05 2.05 -39.52
N ASP A 611 9.95 3.04 -39.46
CA ASP A 611 11.35 2.78 -39.06
C ASP A 611 11.60 2.93 -37.53
N SER A 612 10.57 3.37 -36.80
CA SER A 612 10.71 3.81 -35.42
C SER A 612 10.26 2.77 -34.38
N PHE A 613 9.64 1.67 -34.78
CA PHE A 613 9.08 0.67 -33.86
C PHE A 613 9.84 -0.65 -33.92
N GLU A 614 10.06 -1.24 -32.77
CA GLU A 614 10.74 -2.52 -32.65
C GLU A 614 9.83 -3.68 -33.06
N LYS A 615 10.43 -4.78 -33.48
CA LYS A 615 9.72 -6.03 -33.76
C LYS A 615 8.99 -6.52 -32.50
N GLY A 616 7.78 -7.01 -32.66
CA GLY A 616 6.92 -7.43 -31.56
C GLY A 616 6.11 -6.30 -30.90
N SER A 617 6.29 -5.03 -31.32
CA SER A 617 5.48 -3.91 -30.84
C SER A 617 4.03 -3.93 -31.36
N GLY A 618 3.78 -4.61 -32.47
CA GLY A 618 2.52 -4.60 -33.22
C GLY A 618 2.36 -3.39 -34.15
N LEU A 619 3.43 -2.62 -34.35
CA LEU A 619 3.49 -1.45 -35.23
C LEU A 619 4.68 -1.48 -36.20
N GLU A 620 5.38 -2.58 -36.28
CA GLU A 620 6.55 -2.79 -37.13
C GLU A 620 6.22 -2.83 -38.65
N LYS A 621 4.95 -3.05 -38.98
CA LYS A 621 4.46 -3.05 -40.36
C LYS A 621 3.60 -1.81 -40.68
N LYS A 622 3.27 -1.59 -41.96
CA LYS A 622 2.31 -0.53 -42.37
C LYS A 622 0.95 -0.74 -41.72
N LEU A 623 0.45 -1.96 -41.79
CA LEU A 623 -0.77 -2.37 -41.09
C LEU A 623 -0.38 -2.90 -39.70
N SER A 624 -0.97 -2.37 -38.68
CA SER A 624 -0.70 -2.81 -37.30
C SER A 624 -1.41 -4.12 -36.98
N ASP A 625 -0.99 -4.76 -35.90
CA ASP A 625 -1.80 -5.78 -35.26
C ASP A 625 -3.18 -5.24 -34.88
N PHE A 626 -4.18 -6.14 -34.82
CA PHE A 626 -5.49 -5.83 -34.27
C PHE A 626 -5.41 -5.72 -32.74
N VAL A 627 -6.07 -4.72 -32.21
CA VAL A 627 -6.22 -4.53 -30.77
C VAL A 627 -7.66 -4.77 -30.38
N VAL A 628 -7.86 -5.59 -29.36
CA VAL A 628 -9.17 -5.89 -28.80
C VAL A 628 -9.17 -5.68 -27.30
N ASP A 629 -10.28 -5.14 -26.79
CA ASP A 629 -10.51 -4.93 -25.36
C ASP A 629 -11.97 -5.16 -25.05
N PHE A 630 -12.27 -5.99 -24.07
CA PHE A 630 -13.64 -6.30 -23.66
C PHE A 630 -13.74 -6.25 -22.13
N LEU A 631 -14.77 -5.58 -21.65
CA LEU A 631 -15.18 -5.55 -20.27
C LEU A 631 -16.63 -6.03 -20.16
N PHE A 632 -16.85 -7.11 -19.43
CA PHE A 632 -18.17 -7.62 -19.11
C PHE A 632 -18.41 -7.55 -17.61
N LYS A 633 -19.26 -6.64 -17.20
CA LYS A 633 -19.63 -6.41 -15.81
C LYS A 633 -21.17 -6.36 -15.71
N PRO A 634 -21.85 -7.52 -15.66
CA PRO A 634 -23.30 -7.57 -15.67
C PRO A 634 -23.94 -7.02 -14.38
N ASN A 635 -23.19 -7.03 -13.28
CA ASN A 635 -23.55 -6.53 -11.97
C ASN A 635 -22.29 -6.10 -11.20
N LYS A 636 -22.41 -5.73 -9.93
CA LYS A 636 -21.29 -5.32 -9.10
C LYS A 636 -20.40 -6.49 -8.63
N GLU A 637 -20.93 -7.72 -8.66
CA GLU A 637 -20.28 -8.93 -8.17
C GLU A 637 -19.35 -9.58 -9.20
N ILE A 638 -19.62 -9.40 -10.49
CA ILE A 638 -18.90 -10.08 -11.59
C ILE A 638 -18.22 -9.07 -12.48
N THR A 639 -16.93 -9.25 -12.69
CA THR A 639 -16.13 -8.49 -13.65
C THR A 639 -15.27 -9.46 -14.45
N LEU A 640 -15.44 -9.47 -15.76
CA LEU A 640 -14.57 -10.18 -16.70
C LEU A 640 -13.93 -9.13 -17.63
N SER A 641 -12.64 -9.18 -17.77
CA SER A 641 -11.91 -8.33 -18.72
C SER A 641 -11.00 -9.16 -19.60
N TYR A 642 -10.95 -8.79 -20.85
CA TYR A 642 -10.08 -9.39 -21.84
C TYR A 642 -9.39 -8.30 -22.65
N ARG A 643 -8.08 -8.37 -22.77
CA ARG A 643 -7.26 -7.54 -23.64
C ARG A 643 -6.42 -8.42 -24.52
N GLY A 644 -6.46 -8.16 -25.82
CA GLY A 644 -5.75 -8.97 -26.80
C GLY A 644 -5.10 -8.13 -27.88
N ARG A 645 -4.04 -8.69 -28.45
CA ARG A 645 -3.41 -8.24 -29.68
C ARG A 645 -3.23 -9.43 -30.61
N LEU A 646 -3.73 -9.28 -31.83
CA LEU A 646 -3.72 -10.34 -32.86
C LEU A 646 -2.92 -9.86 -34.05
N ASP A 647 -2.10 -10.73 -34.60
CA ASP A 647 -1.34 -10.46 -35.85
C ASP A 647 -2.26 -10.10 -36.98
N ASP A 648 -1.81 -9.18 -37.83
CA ASP A 648 -2.57 -8.66 -38.99
C ASP A 648 -2.82 -9.67 -40.09
N ASN A 649 -1.97 -10.70 -40.25
CA ASN A 649 -2.04 -11.65 -41.36
C ASN A 649 -2.76 -12.96 -40.97
N ASP A 650 -2.39 -13.58 -39.90
CA ASP A 650 -2.82 -14.92 -39.50
C ASP A 650 -3.71 -14.96 -38.27
N ILE A 651 -4.03 -13.77 -37.70
CA ILE A 651 -4.89 -13.60 -36.53
C ILE A 651 -4.35 -14.38 -35.30
N ASN A 652 -3.08 -14.72 -35.28
CA ASN A 652 -2.44 -15.37 -34.12
C ASN A 652 -2.35 -14.42 -32.95
N LEU A 653 -2.56 -14.96 -31.75
CA LEU A 653 -2.45 -14.20 -30.51
C LEU A 653 -0.99 -13.81 -30.23
N ARG A 654 -0.68 -12.52 -30.26
CA ARG A 654 0.61 -11.95 -29.86
C ARG A 654 0.61 -11.61 -28.37
N ARG A 655 -0.53 -11.16 -27.87
CA ARG A 655 -0.77 -10.87 -26.45
C ARG A 655 -2.20 -11.23 -26.09
N SER A 656 -2.37 -11.83 -24.95
CA SER A 656 -3.69 -12.12 -24.35
C SER A 656 -3.63 -11.93 -22.86
N GLU A 657 -4.51 -11.10 -22.34
CA GLU A 657 -4.70 -10.91 -20.91
C GLU A 657 -6.17 -11.14 -20.59
N PHE A 658 -6.43 -12.10 -19.76
CA PHE A 658 -7.76 -12.39 -19.24
C PHE A 658 -7.72 -12.21 -17.73
N ASP A 659 -8.67 -11.48 -17.18
CA ASP A 659 -8.88 -11.34 -15.73
C ASP A 659 -10.37 -11.51 -15.41
N MET A 660 -10.67 -12.37 -14.48
CA MET A 660 -12.00 -12.65 -13.96
C MET A 660 -12.01 -12.36 -12.47
N LEU A 661 -12.94 -11.56 -12.04
CA LEU A 661 -13.23 -11.28 -10.63
C LEU A 661 -14.71 -11.56 -10.35
N ILE A 662 -14.96 -12.46 -9.41
CA ILE A 662 -16.29 -12.75 -8.88
C ILE A 662 -16.23 -12.56 -7.38
N THR A 663 -17.06 -11.68 -6.82
CA THR A 663 -17.02 -11.35 -5.40
C THR A 663 -18.42 -11.31 -4.82
N TYR A 664 -18.73 -12.27 -3.96
CA TYR A 664 -19.93 -12.33 -3.13
C TYR A 664 -19.55 -12.16 -1.65
N PRO A 665 -20.49 -11.84 -0.76
CA PRO A 665 -20.18 -11.62 0.66
C PRO A 665 -19.48 -12.79 1.34
N LYS A 666 -19.80 -14.02 0.96
CA LYS A 666 -19.24 -15.24 1.59
C LYS A 666 -18.08 -15.86 0.84
N TRP A 667 -17.89 -15.53 -0.41
CA TRP A 667 -16.80 -16.10 -1.22
C TRP A 667 -16.43 -15.20 -2.39
N GLY A 668 -15.23 -15.36 -2.87
CA GLY A 668 -14.79 -14.68 -4.09
C GLY A 668 -13.72 -15.47 -4.79
N ILE A 669 -13.64 -15.28 -6.09
CA ILE A 669 -12.66 -15.91 -6.98
C ILE A 669 -12.09 -14.84 -7.89
N ARG A 670 -10.77 -14.84 -8.02
CA ARG A 670 -10.06 -14.13 -9.07
C ARG A 670 -9.22 -15.13 -9.85
N ALA A 671 -9.35 -15.12 -11.16
CA ALA A 671 -8.55 -15.92 -12.06
C ALA A 671 -8.00 -15.04 -13.19
N GLY A 672 -6.74 -15.21 -13.52
CA GLY A 672 -6.09 -14.43 -14.57
C GLY A 672 -5.14 -15.30 -15.39
N HIS A 673 -5.03 -14.95 -16.65
CA HIS A 673 -4.11 -15.58 -17.58
C HIS A 673 -3.44 -14.50 -18.43
N VAL A 674 -2.13 -14.57 -18.55
CA VAL A 674 -1.33 -13.68 -19.41
C VAL A 674 -0.54 -14.53 -20.38
N LEU A 675 -0.65 -14.21 -21.67
CA LEU A 675 0.18 -14.74 -22.73
C LEU A 675 0.90 -13.57 -23.40
N LEU A 676 2.23 -13.68 -23.48
CA LEU A 676 3.09 -12.79 -24.27
C LEU A 676 3.87 -13.67 -25.24
N ASN A 677 3.66 -13.49 -26.51
CA ASN A 677 4.30 -14.29 -27.57
C ASN A 677 5.18 -13.40 -28.43
N ASN A 678 6.40 -13.83 -28.71
CA ASN A 678 7.38 -13.13 -29.56
C ASN A 678 7.73 -11.70 -29.08
N VAL A 679 8.07 -11.53 -27.84
CA VAL A 679 8.63 -10.28 -27.33
C VAL A 679 10.15 -10.30 -27.56
N GLU A 680 10.62 -10.10 -28.79
CA GLU A 680 12.05 -10.03 -29.13
C GLU A 680 12.79 -8.94 -28.32
N ILE A 681 12.09 -7.89 -27.92
CA ILE A 681 12.59 -6.78 -27.10
C ILE A 681 13.17 -7.27 -25.76
N LEU A 682 12.66 -8.38 -25.21
CA LEU A 682 13.06 -8.92 -23.94
C LEU A 682 13.83 -10.24 -24.02
N ASN A 683 14.21 -10.71 -25.20
CA ASN A 683 14.82 -12.01 -25.45
C ASN A 683 13.98 -13.21 -24.94
N PHE A 684 12.67 -13.05 -24.76
CA PHE A 684 11.76 -14.12 -24.38
C PHE A 684 10.96 -14.59 -25.59
N LYS A 685 11.04 -15.89 -25.89
CA LYS A 685 10.25 -16.47 -26.99
C LYS A 685 8.76 -16.51 -26.68
N GLU A 686 8.42 -16.86 -25.45
CA GLU A 686 7.04 -16.95 -25.00
C GLU A 686 7.01 -16.86 -23.46
N GLN A 687 6.02 -16.14 -22.95
CA GLN A 687 5.75 -16.08 -21.52
C GLN A 687 4.26 -16.32 -21.30
N ARG A 688 3.93 -17.30 -20.48
CA ARG A 688 2.55 -17.62 -20.09
C ARG A 688 2.46 -17.76 -18.58
N GLU A 689 1.59 -17.02 -17.98
CA GLU A 689 1.35 -17.09 -16.55
C GLU A 689 -0.13 -17.25 -16.26
N ALA A 690 -0.45 -18.19 -15.37
CA ALA A 690 -1.80 -18.37 -14.82
C ALA A 690 -1.78 -17.96 -13.34
N ARG A 691 -2.81 -17.22 -12.92
CA ARG A 691 -3.02 -16.77 -11.55
C ARG A 691 -4.41 -17.18 -11.08
N PHE A 692 -4.48 -17.61 -9.84
CA PHE A 692 -5.73 -17.96 -9.18
C PHE A 692 -5.68 -17.50 -7.74
N ALA A 693 -6.73 -16.84 -7.29
CA ALA A 693 -6.92 -16.50 -5.88
C ALA A 693 -8.38 -16.69 -5.50
N THR A 694 -8.62 -17.17 -4.30
CA THR A 694 -9.98 -17.31 -3.77
C THR A 694 -10.01 -17.04 -2.29
N PHE A 695 -11.16 -16.59 -1.81
CA PHE A 695 -11.49 -16.60 -0.40
C PHE A 695 -12.87 -17.25 -0.20
N PHE A 696 -13.04 -17.87 0.95
CA PHE A 696 -14.27 -18.49 1.38
C PHE A 696 -14.49 -18.28 2.87
N ASN A 697 -15.58 -17.61 3.25
CA ASN A 697 -15.99 -17.46 4.64
C ASN A 697 -16.67 -18.74 5.10
N LEU A 698 -15.98 -19.54 5.94
CA LEU A 698 -16.54 -20.74 6.57
C LEU A 698 -17.65 -20.37 7.55
N THR A 699 -17.41 -19.31 8.32
CA THR A 699 -18.37 -18.68 9.24
C THR A 699 -18.25 -17.16 9.09
N ASP A 700 -18.98 -16.40 9.89
CA ASP A 700 -18.85 -14.94 9.90
C ASP A 700 -17.45 -14.50 10.43
N GLN A 701 -16.77 -15.35 11.22
CA GLN A 701 -15.45 -15.07 11.77
C GLN A 701 -14.30 -15.75 11.00
N TRP A 702 -14.54 -16.95 10.44
CA TRP A 702 -13.48 -17.72 9.79
C TRP A 702 -13.48 -17.58 8.27
N LEU A 703 -12.32 -17.27 7.73
CA LEU A 703 -12.05 -17.11 6.32
C LEU A 703 -10.89 -18.03 5.91
N ILE A 704 -11.07 -18.79 4.86
CA ILE A 704 -9.97 -19.46 4.15
C ILE A 704 -9.67 -18.67 2.89
N GLN A 705 -8.39 -18.48 2.62
CA GLN A 705 -7.90 -17.80 1.42
C GLN A 705 -6.72 -18.55 0.81
N THR A 706 -6.66 -18.57 -0.52
CA THR A 706 -5.54 -19.14 -1.26
C THR A 706 -5.18 -18.29 -2.46
N ALA A 707 -3.91 -18.29 -2.81
CA ALA A 707 -3.38 -17.66 -4.02
C ALA A 707 -2.31 -18.57 -4.65
N LEU A 708 -2.42 -18.75 -5.95
CA LEU A 708 -1.54 -19.58 -6.76
C LEU A 708 -1.05 -18.78 -7.96
N ARG A 709 0.22 -18.88 -8.24
CA ARG A 709 0.84 -18.27 -9.40
C ARG A 709 1.70 -19.30 -10.10
N TYR A 710 1.45 -19.53 -11.38
CA TYR A 710 2.00 -20.65 -12.14
C TYR A 710 2.54 -20.17 -13.49
N ASP A 711 3.80 -20.48 -13.79
CA ASP A 711 4.38 -20.31 -15.11
C ASP A 711 4.02 -21.54 -15.96
N VAL A 712 3.22 -21.30 -17.01
CA VAL A 712 2.72 -22.37 -17.87
C VAL A 712 3.79 -22.91 -18.81
N VAL A 713 4.77 -22.06 -19.21
CA VAL A 713 5.85 -22.44 -20.14
C VAL A 713 6.85 -23.34 -19.45
N SER A 714 7.37 -22.89 -18.31
CA SER A 714 8.32 -23.68 -17.52
C SER A 714 7.66 -24.82 -16.71
N ARG A 715 6.33 -24.82 -16.66
CA ARG A 715 5.50 -25.76 -15.86
C ARG A 715 5.84 -25.72 -14.36
N ASN A 716 6.21 -24.57 -13.86
CA ASN A 716 6.61 -24.37 -12.48
C ASN A 716 5.65 -23.43 -11.75
N SER A 717 5.36 -23.77 -10.51
CA SER A 717 4.74 -22.80 -9.60
C SER A 717 5.72 -21.69 -9.26
N LEU A 718 5.25 -20.44 -9.20
CA LEU A 718 6.06 -19.29 -8.82
C LEU A 718 5.85 -18.93 -7.35
N ASN A 719 4.59 -18.93 -6.92
CA ASN A 719 4.21 -18.65 -5.55
C ASN A 719 2.88 -19.33 -5.22
N ASN A 720 2.84 -20.07 -4.12
CA ASN A 720 1.62 -20.68 -3.61
C ASN A 720 1.42 -20.26 -2.17
N ARG A 721 0.22 -19.80 -1.84
CA ARG A 721 -0.17 -19.39 -0.48
C ARG A 721 -1.52 -19.97 -0.13
N ILE A 722 -1.65 -20.48 1.07
CA ILE A 722 -2.92 -20.82 1.69
C ILE A 722 -2.91 -20.27 3.11
N SER A 723 -4.01 -19.67 3.55
CA SER A 723 -4.15 -19.25 4.94
C SER A 723 -5.58 -19.35 5.43
N ALA A 724 -5.71 -19.60 6.73
CA ALA A 724 -6.95 -19.51 7.49
C ALA A 724 -6.87 -18.27 8.38
N VAL A 725 -7.87 -17.42 8.31
CA VAL A 725 -7.94 -16.16 9.04
C VAL A 725 -9.20 -16.17 9.90
N TYR A 726 -9.01 -15.94 11.18
CA TYR A 726 -10.08 -15.64 12.12
C TYR A 726 -10.12 -14.13 12.36
N ILE A 727 -11.30 -13.53 12.29
CA ILE A 727 -11.50 -12.09 12.55
C ILE A 727 -12.80 -11.94 13.33
N ASP A 728 -12.71 -11.27 14.47
CA ASP A 728 -13.86 -10.76 15.20
C ASP A 728 -13.63 -9.30 15.64
N ASP A 729 -14.45 -8.78 16.52
CA ASP A 729 -14.35 -7.39 16.99
C ASP A 729 -13.13 -7.12 17.85
N CYS A 730 -12.47 -8.17 18.35
CA CYS A 730 -11.42 -8.07 19.34
C CYS A 730 -10.04 -8.41 18.80
N MET A 731 -9.97 -9.29 17.81
CA MET A 731 -8.70 -9.78 17.28
C MET A 731 -8.78 -10.26 15.84
N SER A 732 -7.63 -10.33 15.20
CA SER A 732 -7.43 -11.18 14.03
C SER A 732 -6.31 -12.17 14.28
N PHE A 733 -6.51 -13.39 13.83
CA PHE A 733 -5.56 -14.48 13.91
C PHE A 733 -5.42 -15.13 12.53
N GLU A 734 -4.21 -15.17 11.99
CA GLU A 734 -3.93 -15.79 10.69
C GLU A 734 -2.88 -16.89 10.84
N ILE A 735 -3.22 -18.06 10.34
CA ILE A 735 -2.28 -19.16 10.10
C ILE A 735 -2.14 -19.32 8.59
N GLY A 736 -0.90 -19.21 8.08
CA GLY A 736 -0.64 -19.32 6.66
C GLY A 736 0.58 -20.18 6.34
N PHE A 737 0.51 -20.80 5.18
CA PHE A 737 1.62 -21.48 4.55
C PHE A 737 1.87 -20.85 3.18
N ARG A 738 3.13 -20.55 2.88
CA ARG A 738 3.56 -20.00 1.59
C ARG A 738 4.78 -20.78 1.09
N ARG A 739 4.77 -21.08 -0.20
CA ARG A 739 5.92 -21.65 -0.90
C ARG A 739 6.30 -20.72 -2.06
N LYS A 740 7.50 -20.14 -1.98
CA LYS A 740 8.15 -19.41 -3.06
C LYS A 740 9.05 -20.39 -3.82
N PHE A 741 9.00 -20.32 -5.15
CA PHE A 741 9.80 -21.18 -6.04
C PHE A 741 10.92 -20.42 -6.74
N SER A 742 11.01 -19.11 -6.52
CA SER A 742 12.06 -18.27 -7.12
C SER A 742 13.43 -18.65 -6.57
N GLU A 743 14.38 -18.81 -7.47
CA GLU A 743 15.80 -18.98 -7.18
C GLU A 743 16.55 -17.76 -7.73
N TYR A 744 17.37 -17.12 -6.90
CA TYR A 744 18.17 -15.98 -7.30
C TYR A 744 19.40 -15.90 -6.40
N ARG A 745 20.60 -16.13 -6.97
CA ARG A 745 21.88 -16.13 -6.25
C ARG A 745 21.90 -17.11 -5.07
N ASP A 746 22.00 -16.57 -3.84
CA ASP A 746 22.00 -17.30 -2.58
C ASP A 746 20.59 -17.66 -2.06
N LEU A 747 19.54 -17.11 -2.71
CA LEU A 747 18.15 -17.40 -2.37
C LEU A 747 17.67 -18.66 -3.09
N LYS A 748 17.18 -19.63 -2.32
CA LYS A 748 16.62 -20.88 -2.82
C LYS A 748 15.10 -20.92 -2.66
N PRO A 749 14.40 -21.78 -3.39
CA PRO A 749 12.99 -22.04 -3.14
C PRO A 749 12.74 -22.30 -1.66
N SER A 750 11.79 -21.60 -1.07
CA SER A 750 11.57 -21.67 0.37
C SER A 750 10.11 -21.92 0.73
N ASN A 751 9.92 -22.71 1.79
CA ASN A 751 8.65 -22.89 2.46
C ASN A 751 8.60 -21.95 3.66
N SER A 752 7.53 -21.21 3.80
CA SER A 752 7.29 -20.32 4.92
C SER A 752 5.98 -20.65 5.62
N PHE A 753 6.04 -20.74 6.92
CA PHE A 753 4.87 -20.84 7.78
C PHE A 753 4.72 -19.53 8.54
N MET A 754 3.49 -19.04 8.67
CA MET A 754 3.21 -17.75 9.25
C MET A 754 2.08 -17.86 10.25
N ILE A 755 2.31 -17.30 11.43
CA ILE A 755 1.27 -17.01 12.42
C ILE A 755 1.29 -15.51 12.67
N LYS A 756 0.19 -14.82 12.38
CA LYS A 756 -0.02 -13.43 12.73
C LYS A 756 -1.14 -13.32 13.73
N PHE A 757 -0.92 -12.55 14.75
CA PHE A 757 -1.89 -12.27 15.79
C PHE A 757 -1.97 -10.75 15.97
N ASN A 758 -3.16 -10.18 15.83
CA ASN A 758 -3.41 -8.77 16.10
C ASN A 758 -4.56 -8.65 17.08
N VAL A 759 -4.38 -7.84 18.10
CA VAL A 759 -5.41 -7.53 19.08
C VAL A 759 -5.96 -6.14 18.77
N PHE A 760 -7.26 -6.08 18.49
CA PHE A 760 -7.95 -4.82 18.27
C PHE A 760 -8.43 -4.31 19.63
N THR A 761 -7.63 -3.51 20.27
CA THR A 761 -8.03 -2.91 21.54
C THR A 761 -8.99 -1.74 21.33
N PHE A 762 -8.99 -1.11 20.14
CA PHE A 762 -9.74 0.13 19.90
C PHE A 762 -10.07 0.32 18.41
N GLY A 763 -11.31 0.06 18.05
CA GLY A 763 -11.87 0.40 16.75
C GLY A 763 -11.29 -0.41 15.58
N GLY A 764 -11.75 -1.62 15.39
CA GLY A 764 -11.38 -2.48 14.27
C GLY A 764 -11.89 -1.89 12.95
N GLY A 765 -10.98 -1.65 12.00
CA GLY A 765 -11.37 -1.40 10.62
C GLY A 765 -11.93 -2.69 10.01
N THR A 766 -13.13 -2.64 9.48
CA THR A 766 -13.69 -3.71 8.67
C THR A 766 -12.89 -3.82 7.37
N LEU A 767 -12.22 -4.95 7.15
CA LEU A 767 -11.60 -5.24 5.86
C LEU A 767 -12.73 -5.51 4.86
N ASP A 768 -12.86 -4.66 3.84
CA ASP A 768 -13.79 -4.87 2.74
C ASP A 768 -13.42 -6.13 1.95
N SER A 769 -14.42 -6.87 1.48
CA SER A 769 -14.23 -8.12 0.73
C SER A 769 -13.48 -7.91 -0.60
N SER A 770 -13.64 -6.76 -1.24
CA SER A 770 -12.92 -6.42 -2.47
C SER A 770 -11.42 -6.18 -2.24
N ASP A 771 -11.06 -5.55 -1.13
CA ASP A 771 -9.66 -5.31 -0.74
C ASP A 771 -8.93 -6.62 -0.38
N ARG A 772 -9.65 -7.65 0.06
CA ARG A 772 -9.05 -8.94 0.43
C ARG A 772 -8.47 -9.66 -0.78
N ILE A 773 -9.22 -9.74 -1.87
CA ILE A 773 -8.75 -10.41 -3.10
C ILE A 773 -7.63 -9.63 -3.79
N SER A 774 -7.70 -8.30 -3.84
CA SER A 774 -6.64 -7.49 -4.44
C SER A 774 -5.32 -7.67 -3.70
N LYS A 775 -5.33 -7.65 -2.37
CA LYS A 775 -4.13 -7.87 -1.54
C LYS A 775 -3.55 -9.28 -1.65
N LEU A 776 -4.37 -10.31 -1.93
CA LEU A 776 -3.87 -11.66 -2.21
C LEU A 776 -3.14 -11.75 -3.54
N TRP A 777 -3.49 -10.87 -4.49
CA TRP A 777 -2.92 -10.86 -5.84
C TRP A 777 -1.58 -10.12 -5.90
N GLU A 778 -1.39 -9.12 -5.04
CA GLU A 778 -0.19 -8.30 -4.99
C GLU A 778 0.98 -8.97 -4.23
N ASN A 779 0.71 -9.95 -3.39
CA ASN A 779 1.68 -10.73 -2.61
C ASN A 779 1.87 -12.13 -3.20
#